data_8b629709d67b2b8f6babdf8a9002158d
#
_entry.id   8b629709d67b2b8f6babdf8a9002158d
#
_cell.length_a   1.000
_cell.length_b   1.000
_cell.length_c   1.000
_cell.angle_alpha   90.00
_cell.angle_beta   90.00
_cell.angle_gamma   90.00
#
_symmetry.space_group_name_H-M   'P 1'
#
loop_
_entity.id
_entity.type
_entity.pdbx_description
1 polymer ?
#
loop_
_entity_poly.entity_id
_entity_poly.type
_entity_poly.pdbx_seq_one_letter_code
_entity_poly.pdbx_strand_id
1 'polypeptide(L)'
;MAIFSAALYGLGYAVGFLGAAAGLSTATILTVAGVAGNLATAAALNAVARALAPNVSVPTSEIQALISQTDAPRRVYVGQYLAGGIRAFFDVRGNTLYQLVMVQHGAITSFERFWIDGEPVNLDSLGNVTSGPKAGHVTTNTRLGTGVGGDYVSLLDNFTNWTAARRLQNQATFLVRARAPKGEDFMKVFPKAYNTTYQWVVQGQAIYNPDTGLSSWSDNAARVITHYLTHPDGFKLSRSEINMDSVAAMARVAALPIPQMGGGTAANLRLWGYWTLDEEPNQVLQRMSTSSGIRPYEMQDGRIGLIGGPFGEPACTLTAKDIKEIQTSEAISEREGYNVLQVFHLSSTQKYEVIEVESWRDEARLAIEGEITQEMRLEMCPNRSQARRLAKRQIHDDNRQKVSIITNLVGLKARWPRFDAQRHTIMLDYRPEDGSGREIIGEYEVLDHEFDPVGLECRIDLGRVNRASEAWSAAEEGETTADLPLEDGNPPPAMSAVLSQRIIQVSASVQQPVLEVTALPVSDREDLTIEAQYRRVGDAAWIDMGVSGLRAQAGAIEDGQQYQARVRWRGVFDGIAPWQALGPITIQINATPPGPPTEFFGSDGISQINLNWRNPASDFFAIRIYRGTTSTFSAASLLDTTGGVSGQISEYPDPTAASGTEYFYWVAAANISGVESTPTGPVAVTKT
;
A
#
# COMPACT_ATOMS: atom_id res chain seq x y z
N MET A 1 38.28 -2.25 16.75
CA MET A 1 38.04 -0.78 16.92
C MET A 1 37.52 -0.09 15.66
N ALA A 2 37.85 -0.52 14.44
CA ALA A 2 37.33 0.10 13.20
C ALA A 2 35.88 -0.22 12.88
N ILE A 3 35.35 -1.37 13.33
CA ILE A 3 33.94 -1.78 13.08
C ILE A 3 32.97 -1.05 14.01
N PHE A 4 33.43 -0.69 15.22
CA PHE A 4 32.63 0.06 16.20
C PHE A 4 32.39 1.53 15.79
N SER A 5 33.34 2.14 15.09
CA SER A 5 33.19 3.52 14.61
C SER A 5 32.17 3.60 13.44
N ALA A 6 32.09 2.58 12.60
CA ALA A 6 31.12 2.54 11.48
C ALA A 6 29.67 2.40 11.96
N ALA A 7 29.42 1.60 12.99
CA ALA A 7 28.11 1.45 13.60
C ALA A 7 27.62 2.71 14.33
N LEU A 8 28.54 3.40 15.03
CA LEU A 8 28.25 4.69 15.68
C LEU A 8 28.02 5.81 14.65
N TYR A 9 28.77 5.80 13.52
CA TYR A 9 28.55 6.75 12.44
C TYR A 9 27.23 6.48 11.72
N GLY A 10 26.83 5.23 11.53
CA GLY A 10 25.53 4.86 10.97
C GLY A 10 24.35 5.29 11.86
N LEU A 11 24.46 5.07 13.17
CA LEU A 11 23.45 5.54 14.13
C LEU A 11 23.39 7.07 14.23
N GLY A 12 24.54 7.75 14.20
CA GLY A 12 24.63 9.21 14.19
C GLY A 12 24.00 9.82 12.93
N TYR A 13 24.16 9.17 11.78
CA TYR A 13 23.58 9.61 10.51
C TYR A 13 22.05 9.39 10.48
N ALA A 14 21.57 8.25 10.98
CA ALA A 14 20.14 7.97 11.07
C ALA A 14 19.43 8.91 12.05
N VAL A 15 20.03 9.17 13.22
CA VAL A 15 19.49 10.11 14.20
C VAL A 15 19.60 11.56 13.70
N GLY A 16 20.66 11.90 12.97
CA GLY A 16 20.83 13.22 12.33
C GLY A 16 19.79 13.48 11.24
N PHE A 17 19.45 12.46 10.43
CA PHE A 17 18.44 12.55 9.39
C PHE A 17 17.03 12.70 10.00
N LEU A 18 16.71 11.92 11.04
CA LEU A 18 15.44 12.02 11.77
C LEU A 18 15.31 13.36 12.53
N GLY A 19 16.41 13.87 13.11
CA GLY A 19 16.42 15.17 13.78
C GLY A 19 16.25 16.35 12.82
N ALA A 20 16.81 16.26 11.61
CA ALA A 20 16.62 17.27 10.57
C ALA A 20 15.16 17.30 10.05
N ALA A 21 14.53 16.13 9.92
CA ALA A 21 13.10 16.02 9.57
C ALA A 21 12.19 16.58 10.67
N ALA A 22 12.61 16.51 11.95
CA ALA A 22 11.85 17.05 13.09
C ALA A 22 12.22 18.51 13.43
N GLY A 23 13.07 19.17 12.65
CA GLY A 23 13.50 20.55 12.87
C GLY A 23 14.38 20.78 14.09
N LEU A 24 15.02 19.73 14.62
CA LEU A 24 15.94 19.80 15.75
C LEU A 24 17.39 20.05 15.29
N SER A 25 18.12 20.89 16.04
CA SER A 25 19.52 21.17 15.70
C SER A 25 20.44 20.00 16.06
N THR A 26 21.52 19.82 15.28
CA THR A 26 22.53 18.77 15.50
C THR A 26 23.16 18.83 16.90
N ALA A 27 23.25 20.03 17.48
CA ALA A 27 23.75 20.22 18.85
C ALA A 27 22.83 19.65 19.91
N THR A 28 21.51 19.76 19.72
CA THR A 28 20.50 19.21 20.63
C THR A 28 20.50 17.68 20.61
N ILE A 29 20.72 17.09 19.42
CA ILE A 29 20.80 15.63 19.23
C ILE A 29 22.05 15.06 19.94
N LEU A 30 23.18 15.74 19.83
CA LEU A 30 24.43 15.32 20.48
C LEU A 30 24.37 15.44 22.01
N THR A 31 23.62 16.41 22.55
CA THR A 31 23.44 16.57 24.00
C THR A 31 22.57 15.48 24.60
N VAL A 32 21.55 15.01 23.87
CA VAL A 32 20.69 13.89 24.28
C VAL A 32 21.44 12.56 24.21
N ALA A 33 22.31 12.38 23.21
CA ALA A 33 23.14 11.18 23.09
C ALA A 33 24.27 11.10 24.16
N GLY A 34 24.68 12.25 24.74
CA GLY A 34 25.74 12.32 25.75
C GLY A 34 25.30 11.97 27.20
N VAL A 35 23.99 11.79 27.43
CA VAL A 35 23.42 11.44 28.76
C VAL A 35 22.97 9.98 28.78
N ALA A 36 23.62 9.09 28.05
CA ALA A 36 23.34 7.67 28.05
C ALA A 36 23.86 6.98 29.32
N GLY A 37 23.12 7.11 30.40
CA GLY A 37 23.38 6.43 31.66
C GLY A 37 22.14 5.77 32.29
N ASN A 38 20.96 5.84 31.65
CA ASN A 38 19.75 5.24 32.21
C ASN A 38 18.97 4.42 31.15
N LEU A 39 18.74 3.15 31.44
CA LEU A 39 17.94 2.20 30.65
C LEU A 39 16.53 2.71 30.30
N ALA A 40 15.96 3.62 31.09
CA ALA A 40 14.67 4.25 30.81
C ALA A 40 14.64 5.14 29.57
N THR A 41 15.80 5.70 29.18
CA THR A 41 15.90 6.54 27.96
C THR A 41 15.96 5.72 26.69
N ALA A 42 16.50 4.51 26.71
CA ALA A 42 16.51 3.61 25.56
C ALA A 42 15.10 3.08 25.24
N ALA A 43 14.31 2.76 26.26
CA ALA A 43 12.90 2.36 26.09
C ALA A 43 12.04 3.53 25.60
N ALA A 44 12.27 4.74 26.10
CA ALA A 44 11.57 5.95 25.65
C ALA A 44 11.96 6.33 24.21
N LEU A 45 13.24 6.19 23.82
CA LEU A 45 13.71 6.40 22.44
C LEU A 45 13.15 5.35 21.47
N ASN A 46 13.03 4.09 21.89
CA ASN A 46 12.36 3.06 21.08
C ASN A 46 10.84 3.30 20.97
N ALA A 47 10.17 3.75 22.04
CA ALA A 47 8.77 4.12 21.98
C ALA A 47 8.54 5.36 21.10
N VAL A 48 9.41 6.35 21.16
CA VAL A 48 9.38 7.54 20.29
C VAL A 48 9.76 7.17 18.85
N ALA A 49 10.71 6.27 18.62
CA ALA A 49 11.03 5.77 17.29
C ALA A 49 9.88 4.94 16.69
N ARG A 50 9.12 4.19 17.51
CA ARG A 50 7.91 3.48 17.09
C ARG A 50 6.72 4.43 16.85
N ALA A 51 6.63 5.53 17.60
CA ALA A 51 5.58 6.54 17.42
C ALA A 51 5.89 7.53 16.26
N LEU A 52 7.16 7.69 15.92
CA LEU A 52 7.66 8.54 14.82
C LEU A 52 8.06 7.72 13.59
N ALA A 53 8.13 6.39 13.69
CA ALA A 53 8.16 5.57 12.49
C ALA A 53 6.87 5.91 11.75
N PRO A 54 6.92 6.53 10.56
CA PRO A 54 5.76 6.52 9.72
C PRO A 54 5.36 5.04 9.62
N ASN A 55 4.08 4.75 9.67
CA ASN A 55 3.57 3.53 9.09
C ASN A 55 4.12 3.52 7.67
N VAL A 56 5.29 2.93 7.52
CA VAL A 56 5.80 2.55 6.22
C VAL A 56 4.86 1.42 5.86
N SER A 57 3.74 1.81 5.22
CA SER A 57 3.17 0.94 4.23
C SER A 57 4.38 0.58 3.39
N VAL A 58 4.88 -0.64 3.58
CA VAL A 58 5.87 -1.22 2.66
C VAL A 58 5.24 -0.97 1.31
N PRO A 59 5.84 -0.16 0.45
CA PRO A 59 5.21 0.19 -0.82
C PRO A 59 4.83 -1.15 -1.41
N THR A 60 3.57 -1.30 -1.79
CA THR A 60 3.05 -2.45 -2.53
C THR A 60 4.14 -2.77 -3.50
N SER A 61 4.84 -3.86 -3.29
CA SER A 61 6.19 -4.01 -3.82
C SER A 61 6.11 -3.63 -5.30
N GLU A 62 7.01 -2.79 -5.81
CA GLU A 62 7.09 -2.41 -7.25
C GLU A 62 6.98 -3.64 -8.14
N ILE A 63 7.15 -4.77 -7.56
CA ILE A 63 7.15 -6.15 -8.02
C ILE A 63 5.74 -6.65 -8.36
N GLN A 64 4.72 -6.27 -7.61
CA GLN A 64 3.33 -6.58 -7.95
C GLN A 64 2.77 -5.58 -8.96
N ALA A 65 3.42 -4.43 -9.12
CA ALA A 65 3.02 -3.41 -10.07
C ALA A 65 3.31 -3.84 -11.52
N LEU A 66 2.51 -3.30 -12.42
CA LEU A 66 2.75 -3.42 -13.85
C LEU A 66 3.92 -2.50 -14.24
N ILE A 67 5.03 -3.08 -14.73
CA ILE A 67 6.23 -2.34 -15.12
C ILE A 67 6.10 -1.87 -16.56
N SER A 68 6.25 -0.57 -16.78
CA SER A 68 6.29 0.08 -18.10
C SER A 68 7.70 0.44 -18.57
N GLN A 69 8.73 -0.13 -17.96
CA GLN A 69 10.13 0.15 -18.32
C GLN A 69 10.57 -0.67 -19.52
N THR A 70 11.41 -0.09 -20.35
CA THR A 70 11.92 -0.72 -21.57
C THR A 70 12.92 -1.85 -21.27
N ASP A 71 13.55 -1.82 -20.11
CA ASP A 71 14.60 -2.76 -19.68
C ASP A 71 14.31 -3.33 -18.28
N ALA A 72 13.07 -3.82 -18.08
CA ALA A 72 12.68 -4.43 -16.82
C ALA A 72 13.20 -5.87 -16.73
N PRO A 73 13.77 -6.30 -15.57
CA PRO A 73 14.27 -7.65 -15.40
C PRO A 73 13.13 -8.67 -15.50
N ARG A 74 13.39 -9.78 -16.20
CA ARG A 74 12.44 -10.87 -16.33
C ARG A 74 12.37 -11.65 -15.02
N ARG A 75 11.18 -12.19 -14.72
CA ARG A 75 10.90 -12.90 -13.46
C ARG A 75 10.60 -14.37 -13.72
N VAL A 76 10.91 -15.18 -12.71
CA VAL A 76 10.53 -16.59 -12.65
C VAL A 76 9.82 -16.82 -11.31
N TYR A 77 8.58 -17.30 -11.34
CA TYR A 77 7.78 -17.60 -10.16
C TYR A 77 7.82 -19.09 -9.81
N VAL A 78 7.83 -19.38 -8.50
CA VAL A 78 7.72 -20.73 -7.93
C VAL A 78 6.65 -20.73 -6.85
N GLY A 79 6.03 -21.91 -6.63
CA GLY A 79 4.87 -21.99 -5.75
C GLY A 79 3.72 -21.14 -6.32
N GLN A 80 3.06 -20.37 -5.46
CA GLN A 80 1.94 -19.51 -5.84
C GLN A 80 2.26 -18.05 -5.51
N TYR A 81 1.92 -17.12 -6.42
CA TYR A 81 2.21 -15.70 -6.20
C TYR A 81 1.24 -14.79 -6.96
N LEU A 82 1.00 -13.57 -6.44
CA LEU A 82 0.24 -12.53 -7.16
C LEU A 82 1.20 -11.81 -8.11
N ALA A 83 1.07 -12.09 -9.39
CA ALA A 83 1.97 -11.62 -10.43
C ALA A 83 1.36 -10.48 -11.24
N GLY A 84 2.05 -9.35 -11.29
CA GLY A 84 1.85 -8.31 -12.30
C GLY A 84 2.56 -8.70 -13.59
N GLY A 85 3.53 -7.94 -14.02
CA GLY A 85 4.37 -8.27 -15.17
C GLY A 85 4.89 -7.06 -15.93
N ILE A 86 5.53 -7.33 -17.05
CA ILE A 86 6.10 -6.32 -17.94
C ILE A 86 5.10 -6.06 -19.06
N ARG A 87 4.77 -4.79 -19.30
CA ARG A 87 3.86 -4.37 -20.37
C ARG A 87 4.57 -4.52 -21.73
N ALA A 88 4.23 -5.56 -22.49
CA ALA A 88 4.80 -5.85 -23.80
C ALA A 88 4.10 -5.12 -24.96
N PHE A 89 2.82 -4.77 -24.77
CA PHE A 89 2.03 -4.01 -25.75
C PHE A 89 0.99 -3.15 -25.03
N PHE A 90 0.76 -1.95 -25.53
CA PHE A 90 -0.22 -1.02 -24.98
C PHE A 90 -0.67 -0.07 -26.10
N ASP A 91 -1.93 -0.17 -26.51
CA ASP A 91 -2.50 0.70 -27.55
C ASP A 91 -4.04 0.70 -27.46
N VAL A 92 -4.66 1.66 -28.12
CA VAL A 92 -6.12 1.85 -28.11
C VAL A 92 -6.69 1.69 -29.51
N ARG A 93 -7.76 0.93 -29.65
CA ARG A 93 -8.53 0.82 -30.89
C ARG A 93 -10.01 1.13 -30.61
N GLY A 94 -10.53 2.20 -31.21
CA GLY A 94 -11.86 2.69 -30.90
C GLY A 94 -11.98 3.12 -29.44
N ASN A 95 -12.90 2.50 -28.70
CA ASN A 95 -13.09 2.73 -27.26
C ASN A 95 -12.48 1.62 -26.37
N THR A 96 -11.60 0.80 -26.92
CA THR A 96 -11.01 -0.34 -26.19
C THR A 96 -9.51 -0.19 -26.10
N LEU A 97 -9.00 -0.24 -24.86
CA LEU A 97 -7.59 -0.33 -24.53
C LEU A 97 -7.16 -1.80 -24.58
N TYR A 98 -6.07 -2.07 -25.28
CA TYR A 98 -5.41 -3.38 -25.35
C TYR A 98 -4.09 -3.31 -24.61
N GLN A 99 -3.91 -4.22 -23.67
CA GLN A 99 -2.70 -4.30 -22.88
C GLN A 99 -2.25 -5.74 -22.78
N LEU A 100 -1.08 -6.05 -23.38
CA LEU A 100 -0.44 -7.35 -23.28
C LEU A 100 0.66 -7.29 -22.23
N VAL A 101 0.59 -8.21 -21.28
CA VAL A 101 1.51 -8.28 -20.15
C VAL A 101 2.26 -9.61 -20.20
N MET A 102 3.57 -9.55 -20.11
CA MET A 102 4.46 -10.69 -19.94
C MET A 102 4.67 -10.90 -18.43
N VAL A 103 4.19 -12.03 -17.92
CA VAL A 103 4.21 -12.34 -16.50
C VAL A 103 5.54 -12.96 -16.10
N GLN A 104 5.98 -13.99 -16.86
CA GLN A 104 7.11 -14.81 -16.48
C GLN A 104 7.97 -15.18 -17.69
N HIS A 105 9.28 -15.29 -17.45
CA HIS A 105 10.22 -15.97 -18.36
C HIS A 105 10.05 -17.49 -18.22
N GLY A 106 9.67 -18.15 -19.32
CA GLY A 106 9.29 -19.56 -19.32
C GLY A 106 7.78 -19.75 -19.07
N ALA A 107 7.41 -21.03 -18.99
CA ALA A 107 6.03 -21.44 -18.75
C ALA A 107 5.67 -21.40 -17.27
N ILE A 108 4.41 -21.11 -16.98
CA ILE A 108 3.78 -21.34 -15.67
C ILE A 108 2.83 -22.53 -15.73
N THR A 109 2.42 -23.01 -14.58
CA THR A 109 1.48 -24.15 -14.51
C THR A 109 0.03 -23.70 -14.74
N SER A 110 -0.38 -22.60 -14.11
CA SER A 110 -1.75 -22.07 -14.27
C SER A 110 -1.87 -20.60 -13.90
N PHE A 111 -2.96 -19.97 -14.40
CA PHE A 111 -3.50 -18.71 -13.92
C PHE A 111 -4.72 -19.04 -13.05
N GLU A 112 -4.70 -18.67 -11.76
CA GLU A 112 -5.71 -19.08 -10.78
C GLU A 112 -6.82 -18.03 -10.59
N ARG A 113 -6.45 -16.79 -10.36
CA ARG A 113 -7.39 -15.72 -10.04
C ARG A 113 -6.95 -14.39 -10.62
N PHE A 114 -7.88 -13.70 -11.29
CA PHE A 114 -7.64 -12.37 -11.86
C PHE A 114 -7.94 -11.29 -10.83
N TRP A 115 -7.09 -10.28 -10.79
CA TRP A 115 -7.19 -9.14 -9.89
C TRP A 115 -7.13 -7.84 -10.69
N ILE A 116 -7.95 -6.87 -10.31
CA ILE A 116 -7.96 -5.54 -10.89
C ILE A 116 -7.92 -4.51 -9.76
N ASP A 117 -6.93 -3.61 -9.81
CA ASP A 117 -6.69 -2.56 -8.79
C ASP A 117 -6.52 -3.11 -7.36
N GLY A 118 -5.96 -4.31 -7.23
CA GLY A 118 -5.71 -4.96 -5.95
C GLY A 118 -6.91 -5.75 -5.41
N GLU A 119 -8.00 -5.91 -6.20
CA GLU A 119 -9.18 -6.66 -5.82
C GLU A 119 -9.42 -7.87 -6.73
N PRO A 120 -9.77 -9.05 -6.19
CA PRO A 120 -10.10 -10.22 -6.99
C PRO A 120 -11.44 -10.05 -7.69
N VAL A 121 -11.50 -10.43 -8.96
CA VAL A 121 -12.72 -10.38 -9.77
C VAL A 121 -13.10 -11.75 -10.29
N ASN A 122 -14.40 -11.97 -10.56
CA ASN A 122 -14.89 -13.18 -11.15
C ASN A 122 -14.90 -13.08 -12.67
N LEU A 123 -14.53 -14.17 -13.33
CA LEU A 123 -14.53 -14.30 -14.79
C LEU A 123 -15.53 -15.36 -15.24
N ASP A 124 -16.09 -15.16 -16.43
CA ASP A 124 -16.79 -16.23 -17.16
C ASP A 124 -15.80 -17.11 -17.94
N SER A 125 -16.31 -18.13 -18.62
CA SER A 125 -15.50 -19.05 -19.43
C SER A 125 -14.81 -18.40 -20.65
N LEU A 126 -15.20 -17.20 -21.03
CA LEU A 126 -14.63 -16.42 -22.12
C LEU A 126 -13.62 -15.38 -21.62
N GLY A 127 -13.39 -15.30 -20.30
CA GLY A 127 -12.50 -14.35 -19.67
C GLY A 127 -13.10 -12.96 -19.47
N ASN A 128 -14.42 -12.80 -19.55
CA ASN A 128 -15.05 -11.52 -19.23
C ASN A 128 -15.24 -11.37 -17.72
N VAL A 129 -14.97 -10.18 -17.21
CA VAL A 129 -15.25 -9.83 -15.83
C VAL A 129 -16.75 -9.77 -15.58
N THR A 130 -17.24 -10.52 -14.58
CA THR A 130 -18.67 -10.65 -14.25
C THR A 130 -19.07 -10.01 -12.93
N SER A 131 -18.10 -9.50 -12.16
CA SER A 131 -18.32 -8.90 -10.83
C SER A 131 -17.78 -7.48 -10.73
N GLY A 132 -18.39 -6.68 -9.86
CA GLY A 132 -17.97 -5.31 -9.55
C GLY A 132 -18.23 -4.28 -10.68
N PRO A 133 -17.75 -3.05 -10.51
CA PRO A 133 -17.98 -1.95 -11.46
C PRO A 133 -17.44 -2.20 -12.88
N LYS A 134 -16.47 -3.09 -13.01
CA LYS A 134 -15.80 -3.42 -14.29
C LYS A 134 -16.45 -4.59 -15.04
N ALA A 135 -17.60 -5.13 -14.52
CA ALA A 135 -18.33 -6.21 -15.16
C ALA A 135 -18.77 -5.83 -16.59
N GLY A 136 -18.49 -6.69 -17.57
CA GLY A 136 -18.76 -6.45 -18.98
C GLY A 136 -17.89 -5.41 -19.68
N HIS A 137 -16.96 -4.77 -18.94
CA HIS A 137 -16.03 -3.79 -19.49
C HIS A 137 -14.62 -4.33 -19.68
N VAL A 138 -14.22 -5.38 -18.97
CA VAL A 138 -12.87 -5.96 -19.03
C VAL A 138 -12.97 -7.42 -19.47
N THR A 139 -12.12 -7.80 -20.40
CA THR A 139 -11.92 -9.19 -20.85
C THR A 139 -10.45 -9.52 -20.77
N THR A 140 -10.08 -10.70 -20.31
CA THR A 140 -8.70 -11.17 -20.26
C THR A 140 -8.54 -12.52 -20.95
N ASN A 141 -7.39 -12.72 -21.60
CA ASN A 141 -7.02 -13.99 -22.22
C ASN A 141 -5.60 -14.33 -21.80
N THR A 142 -5.34 -15.57 -21.44
CA THR A 142 -4.08 -16.02 -20.84
C THR A 142 -3.35 -17.01 -21.77
N ARG A 143 -2.02 -17.09 -21.63
CA ARG A 143 -1.14 -18.08 -22.26
C ARG A 143 -0.11 -18.56 -21.26
N LEU A 144 0.00 -19.85 -21.09
CA LEU A 144 0.89 -20.46 -20.09
C LEU A 144 2.37 -20.39 -20.49
N GLY A 145 2.69 -20.06 -21.72
CA GLY A 145 4.09 -20.06 -22.19
C GLY A 145 4.64 -21.44 -22.57
N THR A 146 3.78 -22.44 -22.71
CA THR A 146 4.17 -23.80 -23.13
C THR A 146 4.24 -23.92 -24.64
N GLY A 147 5.45 -24.02 -25.19
CA GLY A 147 5.65 -24.27 -26.63
C GLY A 147 5.41 -23.08 -27.53
N VAL A 148 4.99 -23.35 -28.78
CA VAL A 148 4.63 -22.33 -29.75
C VAL A 148 3.28 -21.73 -29.35
N GLY A 149 3.30 -20.62 -28.62
CA GLY A 149 2.09 -19.89 -28.26
C GLY A 149 1.33 -19.51 -29.54
N GLY A 150 0.02 -19.75 -29.58
CA GLY A 150 -0.83 -19.22 -30.64
C GLY A 150 -0.84 -17.69 -30.59
N ASP A 151 -1.08 -17.06 -31.72
CA ASP A 151 -1.16 -15.59 -31.81
C ASP A 151 -2.34 -15.04 -30.99
N TYR A 152 -2.20 -13.84 -30.46
CA TYR A 152 -3.35 -13.09 -29.97
C TYR A 152 -4.10 -12.50 -31.17
N VAL A 153 -5.07 -13.24 -31.69
CA VAL A 153 -5.85 -12.88 -32.89
C VAL A 153 -6.43 -11.48 -32.77
N SER A 154 -6.92 -11.11 -31.59
CA SER A 154 -7.47 -9.78 -31.35
C SER A 154 -6.43 -8.65 -31.48
N LEU A 155 -5.13 -8.92 -31.34
CA LEU A 155 -4.08 -7.95 -31.60
C LEU A 155 -3.74 -7.90 -33.10
N LEU A 156 -3.67 -9.07 -33.75
CA LEU A 156 -3.42 -9.15 -35.20
C LEU A 156 -4.52 -8.45 -36.00
N ASP A 157 -5.78 -8.63 -35.62
CA ASP A 157 -6.92 -8.05 -36.33
C ASP A 157 -7.05 -6.54 -36.18
N ASN A 158 -6.55 -5.99 -35.05
CA ASN A 158 -6.77 -4.59 -34.70
C ASN A 158 -5.54 -3.69 -34.90
N PHE A 159 -4.34 -4.26 -34.97
CA PHE A 159 -3.09 -3.47 -34.97
C PHE A 159 -2.11 -3.94 -36.05
N THR A 160 -1.83 -3.10 -37.02
CA THR A 160 -0.87 -3.39 -38.13
C THR A 160 0.58 -3.49 -37.68
N ASN A 161 0.92 -2.87 -36.55
CA ASN A 161 2.24 -2.93 -35.89
C ASN A 161 2.46 -4.21 -35.09
N TRP A 162 1.41 -5.01 -34.82
CA TRP A 162 1.50 -6.32 -34.19
C TRP A 162 1.38 -7.42 -35.26
N THR A 163 2.42 -8.17 -35.44
CA THR A 163 2.49 -9.21 -36.47
C THR A 163 2.62 -10.61 -35.86
N ALA A 164 2.35 -11.64 -36.69
CA ALA A 164 2.52 -13.04 -36.27
C ALA A 164 3.96 -13.40 -35.85
N ALA A 165 4.95 -12.57 -36.16
CA ALA A 165 6.32 -12.72 -35.68
C ALA A 165 6.49 -12.34 -34.19
N ARG A 166 5.57 -11.57 -33.60
CA ARG A 166 5.61 -11.10 -32.21
C ARG A 166 4.83 -12.02 -31.28
N ARG A 167 5.25 -13.28 -31.18
CA ARG A 167 4.49 -14.34 -30.47
C ARG A 167 4.78 -14.45 -28.98
N LEU A 168 5.82 -13.81 -28.47
CA LEU A 168 6.30 -14.00 -27.09
C LEU A 168 6.43 -15.50 -26.72
N GLN A 169 7.11 -16.26 -27.59
CA GLN A 169 7.32 -17.70 -27.38
C GLN A 169 8.00 -17.97 -26.04
N ASN A 170 7.60 -19.07 -25.39
CA ASN A 170 8.13 -19.48 -24.09
C ASN A 170 8.05 -18.39 -23.01
N GLN A 171 7.00 -17.54 -23.08
CA GLN A 171 6.71 -16.53 -22.09
C GLN A 171 5.25 -16.69 -21.63
N ALA A 172 5.03 -16.77 -20.31
CA ALA A 172 3.67 -16.69 -19.78
C ALA A 172 3.15 -15.26 -19.92
N THR A 173 1.98 -15.11 -20.53
CA THR A 173 1.41 -13.79 -20.84
C THR A 173 -0.09 -13.75 -20.60
N PHE A 174 -0.63 -12.56 -20.39
CA PHE A 174 -2.07 -12.32 -20.49
C PHE A 174 -2.34 -11.02 -21.25
N LEU A 175 -3.44 -11.03 -22.00
CA LEU A 175 -3.95 -9.87 -22.73
C LEU A 175 -5.19 -9.36 -22.00
N VAL A 176 -5.24 -8.07 -21.72
CA VAL A 176 -6.42 -7.37 -21.23
C VAL A 176 -6.98 -6.49 -22.33
N ARG A 177 -8.31 -6.56 -22.49
CA ARG A 177 -9.08 -5.64 -23.32
C ARG A 177 -10.05 -4.90 -22.41
N ALA A 178 -9.80 -3.60 -22.20
CA ALA A 178 -10.62 -2.75 -21.35
C ALA A 178 -11.44 -1.80 -22.22
N ARG A 179 -12.76 -1.99 -22.24
CA ARG A 179 -13.70 -1.20 -23.03
C ARG A 179 -14.19 -0.02 -22.22
N ALA A 180 -13.93 1.19 -22.67
CA ALA A 180 -14.43 2.40 -22.04
C ALA A 180 -15.96 2.48 -22.13
N PRO A 181 -16.68 2.73 -21.03
CA PRO A 181 -18.09 3.07 -21.06
C PRO A 181 -18.32 4.47 -21.66
N LYS A 182 -19.56 4.88 -21.82
CA LYS A 182 -19.90 6.19 -22.36
C LYS A 182 -19.66 7.29 -21.32
N GLY A 183 -18.99 8.37 -21.74
CA GLY A 183 -18.93 9.69 -21.08
C GLY A 183 -18.80 9.67 -19.56
N GLU A 184 -19.91 9.99 -18.89
CA GLU A 184 -19.94 10.20 -17.43
C GLU A 184 -19.66 8.94 -16.58
N ASP A 185 -19.79 7.75 -17.15
CA ASP A 185 -19.57 6.51 -16.42
C ASP A 185 -18.12 6.04 -16.45
N PHE A 186 -17.24 6.68 -17.26
CA PHE A 186 -15.85 6.25 -17.39
C PHE A 186 -15.12 6.24 -16.06
N MET A 187 -15.20 7.33 -15.28
CA MET A 187 -14.51 7.44 -13.99
C MET A 187 -15.15 6.58 -12.89
N LYS A 188 -16.41 6.15 -13.06
CA LYS A 188 -17.05 5.20 -12.15
C LYS A 188 -16.53 3.77 -12.36
N VAL A 189 -16.27 3.40 -13.62
CA VAL A 189 -15.78 2.07 -13.99
C VAL A 189 -14.25 2.00 -13.88
N PHE A 190 -13.54 3.04 -14.32
CA PHE A 190 -12.07 3.11 -14.33
C PHE A 190 -11.57 4.35 -13.56
N PRO A 191 -11.65 4.38 -12.23
CA PRO A 191 -11.24 5.54 -11.44
C PRO A 191 -9.75 5.88 -11.58
N LYS A 192 -8.90 4.87 -11.85
CA LYS A 192 -7.46 5.03 -12.12
C LYS A 192 -7.14 5.21 -13.61
N ALA A 193 -8.17 5.26 -14.47
CA ALA A 193 -8.03 5.42 -15.92
C ALA A 193 -7.01 4.43 -16.53
N TYR A 194 -5.97 4.92 -17.22
CA TYR A 194 -4.90 4.10 -17.82
C TYR A 194 -3.92 3.51 -16.78
N ASN A 195 -3.98 3.95 -15.53
CA ASN A 195 -3.19 3.42 -14.41
C ASN A 195 -3.87 2.23 -13.72
N THR A 196 -5.03 1.78 -14.23
CA THR A 196 -5.67 0.55 -13.75
C THR A 196 -4.68 -0.62 -13.79
N THR A 197 -4.50 -1.30 -12.65
CA THR A 197 -3.56 -2.41 -12.53
C THR A 197 -4.27 -3.73 -12.76
N TYR A 198 -3.60 -4.64 -13.48
CA TYR A 198 -4.10 -5.98 -13.79
C TYR A 198 -3.07 -7.00 -13.33
N GLN A 199 -3.50 -7.98 -12.54
CA GLN A 199 -2.64 -8.97 -11.94
C GLN A 199 -3.33 -10.35 -11.95
N TRP A 200 -2.51 -11.40 -11.84
CA TRP A 200 -3.00 -12.76 -11.70
C TRP A 200 -2.32 -13.46 -10.54
N VAL A 201 -3.08 -14.21 -9.75
CA VAL A 201 -2.50 -15.25 -8.94
C VAL A 201 -2.08 -16.38 -9.88
N VAL A 202 -0.80 -16.71 -9.86
CA VAL A 202 -0.23 -17.74 -10.74
C VAL A 202 0.36 -18.88 -9.93
N GLN A 203 0.27 -20.09 -10.45
CA GLN A 203 1.12 -21.21 -10.05
C GLN A 203 2.35 -21.20 -10.93
N GLY A 204 3.52 -21.04 -10.32
CA GLY A 204 4.79 -20.87 -11.01
C GLY A 204 5.20 -22.06 -11.89
N GLN A 205 6.48 -22.20 -12.16
CA GLN A 205 7.02 -23.26 -13.03
C GLN A 205 6.70 -24.66 -12.53
N ALA A 206 6.52 -25.59 -13.47
CA ALA A 206 6.48 -27.01 -13.18
C ALA A 206 7.86 -27.51 -12.72
N ILE A 207 7.91 -28.19 -11.59
CA ILE A 207 9.11 -28.62 -10.89
C ILE A 207 9.25 -30.14 -10.96
N TYR A 208 10.46 -30.61 -11.24
CA TYR A 208 10.77 -32.04 -11.29
C TYR A 208 10.59 -32.71 -9.92
N ASN A 209 9.88 -33.83 -9.93
CA ASN A 209 9.72 -34.72 -8.76
C ASN A 209 10.59 -35.94 -8.91
N PRO A 210 11.64 -36.14 -8.09
CA PRO A 210 12.52 -37.29 -8.18
C PRO A 210 11.83 -38.64 -7.91
N ASP A 211 10.77 -38.68 -7.08
CA ASP A 211 10.05 -39.90 -6.76
C ASP A 211 9.20 -40.41 -7.94
N THR A 212 8.70 -39.53 -8.81
CA THR A 212 7.85 -39.92 -9.96
C THR A 212 8.51 -39.76 -11.32
N GLY A 213 9.63 -39.06 -11.39
CA GLY A 213 10.30 -38.73 -12.65
C GLY A 213 9.57 -37.70 -13.52
N LEU A 214 8.46 -37.11 -13.04
CA LEU A 214 7.61 -36.17 -13.78
C LEU A 214 7.79 -34.74 -13.23
N SER A 215 7.49 -33.75 -14.07
CA SER A 215 7.42 -32.36 -13.66
C SER A 215 5.97 -31.92 -13.52
N SER A 216 5.63 -31.33 -12.38
CA SER A 216 4.30 -30.77 -12.09
C SER A 216 4.45 -29.56 -11.16
N TRP A 217 3.39 -28.84 -10.95
CA TRP A 217 3.39 -27.78 -9.93
C TRP A 217 3.76 -28.36 -8.55
N SER A 218 4.62 -27.64 -7.86
CA SER A 218 5.03 -27.98 -6.50
C SER A 218 5.52 -26.73 -5.77
N ASP A 219 5.16 -26.62 -4.50
CA ASP A 219 5.68 -25.62 -3.56
C ASP A 219 6.55 -26.26 -2.46
N ASN A 220 6.87 -27.55 -2.61
CA ASN A 220 7.76 -28.27 -1.71
C ASN A 220 9.16 -27.64 -1.72
N ALA A 221 9.60 -27.15 -0.57
CA ALA A 221 10.82 -26.35 -0.48
C ALA A 221 12.07 -27.06 -1.02
N ALA A 222 12.22 -28.36 -0.75
CA ALA A 222 13.37 -29.13 -1.25
C ALA A 222 13.38 -29.21 -2.78
N ARG A 223 12.20 -29.41 -3.39
CA ARG A 223 12.06 -29.48 -4.86
C ARG A 223 12.28 -28.11 -5.48
N VAL A 224 11.78 -27.03 -4.86
CA VAL A 224 11.98 -25.65 -5.32
C VAL A 224 13.46 -25.29 -5.32
N ILE A 225 14.19 -25.57 -4.24
CA ILE A 225 15.65 -25.32 -4.16
C ILE A 225 16.39 -26.12 -5.23
N THR A 226 16.07 -27.41 -5.39
CA THR A 226 16.68 -28.26 -6.43
C THR A 226 16.39 -27.73 -7.83
N HIS A 227 15.17 -27.25 -8.07
CA HIS A 227 14.80 -26.62 -9.33
C HIS A 227 15.68 -25.40 -9.61
N TYR A 228 15.92 -24.52 -8.63
CA TYR A 228 16.79 -23.37 -8.77
C TYR A 228 18.26 -23.77 -8.99
N LEU A 229 18.77 -24.81 -8.30
CA LEU A 229 20.13 -25.30 -8.50
C LEU A 229 20.34 -25.82 -9.93
N THR A 230 19.30 -26.41 -10.54
CA THR A 230 19.36 -26.94 -11.94
C THR A 230 18.86 -25.97 -13.00
N HIS A 231 18.30 -24.82 -12.60
CA HIS A 231 17.72 -23.88 -13.55
C HIS A 231 18.78 -23.20 -14.42
N PRO A 232 18.50 -22.97 -15.74
CA PRO A 232 19.44 -22.32 -16.64
C PRO A 232 19.86 -20.90 -16.22
N ASP A 233 19.00 -20.21 -15.47
CA ASP A 233 19.25 -18.86 -14.93
C ASP A 233 19.66 -18.89 -13.44
N GLY A 234 19.77 -20.08 -12.84
CA GLY A 234 20.28 -20.31 -11.50
C GLY A 234 21.73 -20.83 -11.52
N PHE A 235 22.00 -21.87 -10.73
CA PHE A 235 23.36 -22.47 -10.65
C PHE A 235 23.74 -23.33 -11.86
N LYS A 236 22.79 -23.72 -12.70
CA LYS A 236 23.01 -24.51 -13.93
C LYS A 236 23.62 -25.90 -13.69
N LEU A 237 23.47 -26.44 -12.48
CA LEU A 237 23.98 -27.78 -12.18
C LEU A 237 23.22 -28.84 -12.98
N SER A 238 23.93 -29.85 -13.42
CA SER A 238 23.29 -31.03 -14.00
C SER A 238 22.64 -31.88 -12.89
N ARG A 239 21.59 -32.62 -13.22
CA ARG A 239 20.96 -33.53 -12.24
C ARG A 239 21.91 -34.61 -11.74
N SER A 240 22.98 -34.95 -12.49
CA SER A 240 24.01 -35.90 -12.07
C SER A 240 24.91 -35.34 -10.97
N GLU A 241 25.02 -34.05 -10.81
CA GLU A 241 25.78 -33.37 -9.75
C GLU A 241 24.98 -33.25 -8.45
N ILE A 242 23.70 -33.59 -8.49
CA ILE A 242 22.82 -33.55 -7.31
C ILE A 242 22.45 -34.97 -6.91
N ASN A 243 22.50 -35.26 -5.62
CA ASN A 243 22.03 -36.52 -5.08
C ASN A 243 20.50 -36.48 -4.96
N MET A 244 19.80 -37.10 -5.93
CA MET A 244 18.34 -37.10 -5.96
C MET A 244 17.67 -37.87 -4.85
N ASP A 245 18.38 -38.84 -4.22
CA ASP A 245 17.88 -39.59 -3.04
C ASP A 245 17.85 -38.68 -1.82
N SER A 246 18.88 -37.83 -1.65
CA SER A 246 18.91 -36.79 -0.61
C SER A 246 17.79 -35.75 -0.84
N VAL A 247 17.57 -35.34 -2.08
CA VAL A 247 16.44 -34.44 -2.42
C VAL A 247 15.10 -35.10 -2.09
N ALA A 248 14.89 -36.35 -2.46
CA ALA A 248 13.66 -37.09 -2.16
C ALA A 248 13.45 -37.27 -0.65
N ALA A 249 14.51 -37.56 0.11
CA ALA A 249 14.45 -37.64 1.57
C ALA A 249 14.04 -36.26 2.17
N MET A 250 14.66 -35.15 1.73
CA MET A 250 14.33 -33.83 2.21
C MET A 250 12.92 -33.38 1.78
N ALA A 251 12.47 -33.77 0.57
CA ALA A 251 11.12 -33.50 0.09
C ALA A 251 10.06 -34.22 0.94
N ARG A 252 10.33 -35.41 1.45
CA ARG A 252 9.44 -36.11 2.39
C ARG A 252 9.37 -35.38 3.74
N VAL A 253 10.50 -34.91 4.27
CA VAL A 253 10.52 -34.06 5.48
C VAL A 253 9.74 -32.76 5.27
N ALA A 254 9.92 -32.12 4.13
CA ALA A 254 9.18 -30.89 3.79
C ALA A 254 7.66 -31.12 3.62
N ALA A 255 7.24 -32.33 3.24
CA ALA A 255 5.84 -32.69 3.07
C ALA A 255 5.15 -33.16 4.35
N LEU A 256 5.85 -33.34 5.48
CA LEU A 256 5.25 -33.78 6.73
C LEU A 256 4.09 -32.88 7.13
N PRO A 257 2.93 -33.43 7.54
CA PRO A 257 1.79 -32.64 7.98
C PRO A 257 2.05 -32.06 9.37
N ILE A 258 1.97 -30.74 9.49
CA ILE A 258 2.15 -30.01 10.76
C ILE A 258 0.80 -29.47 11.21
N PRO A 259 0.37 -29.73 12.47
CA PRO A 259 -0.89 -29.21 12.98
C PRO A 259 -0.88 -27.68 13.07
N GLN A 260 -2.03 -27.07 12.76
CA GLN A 260 -2.25 -25.62 12.80
C GLN A 260 -3.27 -25.24 13.87
N MET A 261 -3.21 -24.00 14.37
CA MET A 261 -4.07 -23.50 15.44
C MET A 261 -5.56 -23.49 15.05
N GLY A 262 -5.88 -23.19 13.78
CA GLY A 262 -7.25 -23.22 13.25
C GLY A 262 -7.81 -24.61 12.96
N GLY A 263 -7.09 -25.67 13.31
CA GLY A 263 -7.39 -27.06 12.94
C GLY A 263 -6.82 -27.43 11.56
N GLY A 264 -6.78 -28.74 11.29
CA GLY A 264 -6.15 -29.26 10.07
C GLY A 264 -4.62 -29.28 10.14
N THR A 265 -3.99 -29.48 8.98
CA THR A 265 -2.53 -29.55 8.86
C THR A 265 -2.04 -28.81 7.62
N ALA A 266 -0.83 -28.28 7.67
CA ALA A 266 -0.10 -27.77 6.51
C ALA A 266 1.18 -28.55 6.30
N ALA A 267 1.72 -28.54 5.07
CA ALA A 267 3.04 -29.12 4.81
C ALA A 267 4.12 -28.36 5.61
N ASN A 268 5.12 -29.13 6.07
CA ASN A 268 6.16 -28.61 6.94
C ASN A 268 6.94 -27.44 6.35
N LEU A 269 7.47 -27.57 5.12
CA LEU A 269 8.31 -26.56 4.50
C LEU A 269 7.86 -26.30 3.05
N ARG A 270 7.42 -25.09 2.81
CA ARG A 270 6.96 -24.60 1.50
C ARG A 270 7.76 -23.36 1.10
N LEU A 271 7.88 -23.13 -0.21
CA LEU A 271 8.44 -21.91 -0.78
C LEU A 271 7.52 -21.36 -1.87
N TRP A 272 7.12 -20.11 -1.70
CA TRP A 272 6.41 -19.30 -2.68
C TRP A 272 7.20 -18.04 -2.97
N GLY A 273 7.22 -17.59 -4.21
CA GLY A 273 7.89 -16.34 -4.53
C GLY A 273 8.44 -16.33 -5.94
N TYR A 274 9.46 -15.54 -6.15
CA TYR A 274 10.08 -15.35 -7.45
C TYR A 274 11.55 -14.94 -7.29
N TRP A 275 12.27 -14.99 -8.41
CA TRP A 275 13.55 -14.30 -8.59
C TRP A 275 13.56 -13.56 -9.92
N THR A 276 14.45 -12.60 -10.05
CA THR A 276 14.71 -11.89 -11.29
C THR A 276 16.01 -12.40 -11.92
N LEU A 277 16.13 -12.29 -13.25
CA LEU A 277 17.28 -12.87 -13.97
C LEU A 277 18.56 -12.06 -13.80
N ASP A 278 18.49 -10.91 -13.19
CA ASP A 278 19.62 -10.03 -12.85
C ASP A 278 20.09 -10.16 -11.39
N GLU A 279 19.40 -10.96 -10.56
CA GLU A 279 19.83 -11.23 -9.19
C GLU A 279 21.03 -12.18 -9.14
N GLU A 280 21.94 -11.94 -8.20
CA GLU A 280 23.06 -12.84 -7.89
C GLU A 280 22.55 -14.20 -7.39
N PRO A 281 22.96 -15.34 -8.00
CA PRO A 281 22.42 -16.65 -7.66
C PRO A 281 22.55 -17.03 -6.18
N ASN A 282 23.63 -16.62 -5.53
CA ASN A 282 23.85 -16.91 -4.10
C ASN A 282 22.84 -16.18 -3.20
N GLN A 283 22.44 -14.95 -3.55
CA GLN A 283 21.45 -14.18 -2.80
C GLN A 283 20.06 -14.84 -2.88
N VAL A 284 19.68 -15.29 -4.08
CA VAL A 284 18.42 -16.02 -4.28
C VAL A 284 18.42 -17.33 -3.49
N LEU A 285 19.51 -18.11 -3.56
CA LEU A 285 19.63 -19.36 -2.80
C LEU A 285 19.60 -19.10 -1.30
N GLN A 286 20.26 -18.05 -0.81
CA GLN A 286 20.22 -17.66 0.59
C GLN A 286 18.79 -17.31 1.03
N ARG A 287 18.05 -16.54 0.23
CA ARG A 287 16.64 -16.16 0.49
C ARG A 287 15.73 -17.41 0.56
N MET A 288 15.93 -18.38 -0.36
CA MET A 288 15.22 -19.68 -0.32
C MET A 288 15.59 -20.48 0.91
N SER A 289 16.88 -20.57 1.25
CA SER A 289 17.39 -21.31 2.39
C SER A 289 16.90 -20.72 3.71
N THR A 290 16.95 -19.42 3.87
CA THR A 290 16.43 -18.71 5.07
C THR A 290 14.93 -18.94 5.22
N SER A 291 14.15 -18.83 4.12
CA SER A 291 12.69 -18.99 4.14
C SER A 291 12.21 -20.44 4.35
N SER A 292 13.09 -21.44 4.22
CA SER A 292 12.75 -22.85 4.39
C SER A 292 13.54 -23.59 5.48
N GLY A 293 14.69 -23.05 5.88
CA GLY A 293 15.64 -23.73 6.74
C GLY A 293 16.39 -24.89 6.06
N ILE A 294 16.24 -25.03 4.73
CA ILE A 294 16.94 -26.04 3.93
C ILE A 294 18.16 -25.40 3.26
N ARG A 295 19.29 -26.10 3.34
CA ARG A 295 20.55 -25.68 2.69
C ARG A 295 21.16 -26.80 1.87
N PRO A 296 21.79 -26.53 0.72
CA PRO A 296 22.63 -27.50 0.04
C PRO A 296 23.91 -27.73 0.81
N TYR A 297 24.45 -28.95 0.71
CA TYR A 297 25.76 -29.34 1.28
C TYR A 297 26.47 -30.35 0.38
N GLU A 298 27.80 -30.41 0.44
CA GLU A 298 28.59 -31.41 -0.26
C GLU A 298 28.50 -32.73 0.46
N MET A 299 28.15 -33.77 -0.26
CA MET A 299 28.10 -35.15 0.25
C MET A 299 29.43 -35.90 0.08
N GLN A 300 29.55 -37.05 0.71
CA GLN A 300 30.75 -37.88 0.64
C GLN A 300 31.13 -38.30 -0.79
N ASP A 301 30.16 -38.43 -1.68
CA ASP A 301 30.35 -38.80 -3.08
C ASP A 301 30.64 -37.58 -4.00
N GLY A 302 30.81 -36.41 -3.44
CA GLY A 302 31.08 -35.18 -4.15
C GLY A 302 29.86 -34.55 -4.83
N ARG A 303 28.67 -35.13 -4.66
CA ARG A 303 27.41 -34.55 -5.15
C ARG A 303 26.81 -33.59 -4.12
N ILE A 304 25.91 -32.76 -4.59
CA ILE A 304 25.16 -31.85 -3.72
C ILE A 304 23.93 -32.56 -3.14
N GLY A 305 23.82 -32.60 -1.83
CA GLY A 305 22.65 -33.03 -1.09
C GLY A 305 21.91 -31.87 -0.44
N LEU A 306 20.76 -32.12 0.18
CA LEU A 306 19.97 -31.15 0.93
C LEU A 306 19.86 -31.56 2.41
N ILE A 307 20.04 -30.57 3.29
CA ILE A 307 19.97 -30.71 4.74
C ILE A 307 19.09 -29.62 5.33
N GLY A 308 18.29 -29.88 6.37
CA GLY A 308 17.41 -28.90 6.98
C GLY A 308 16.27 -29.50 7.80
N GLY A 309 16.20 -30.81 7.88
CA GLY A 309 15.24 -31.54 8.72
C GLY A 309 15.55 -31.44 10.22
N PRO A 310 15.02 -32.39 11.02
CA PRO A 310 15.32 -32.47 12.45
C PRO A 310 16.77 -32.86 12.70
N PHE A 311 17.21 -32.67 13.95
CA PHE A 311 18.52 -33.21 14.38
C PHE A 311 18.59 -34.72 14.19
N GLY A 312 19.60 -35.17 13.47
CA GLY A 312 19.88 -36.59 13.26
C GLY A 312 20.42 -37.29 14.50
N GLU A 313 20.62 -38.62 14.39
CA GLU A 313 21.41 -39.32 15.38
C GLU A 313 22.90 -39.01 15.23
N PRO A 314 23.66 -38.99 16.32
CA PRO A 314 25.09 -38.71 16.26
C PRO A 314 25.83 -39.66 15.29
N ALA A 315 26.60 -39.09 14.37
CA ALA A 315 27.39 -39.83 13.40
C ALA A 315 28.56 -40.57 14.06
N CYS A 316 29.14 -39.98 15.08
CA CYS A 316 30.23 -40.60 15.87
C CYS A 316 30.25 -40.01 17.29
N THR A 317 31.08 -40.61 18.15
CA THR A 317 31.46 -40.04 19.44
C THR A 317 32.93 -39.68 19.40
N LEU A 318 33.26 -38.44 19.79
CA LEU A 318 34.63 -37.95 19.97
C LEU A 318 34.93 -37.82 21.46
N THR A 319 36.09 -38.35 21.86
CA THR A 319 36.53 -38.39 23.25
C THR A 319 37.79 -37.54 23.46
N ALA A 320 38.25 -37.33 24.72
CA ALA A 320 39.46 -36.59 25.02
C ALA A 320 40.68 -37.12 24.28
N LYS A 321 40.76 -38.41 23.96
CA LYS A 321 41.88 -39.04 23.21
C LYS A 321 41.93 -38.61 21.75
N ASP A 322 40.80 -38.19 21.21
CA ASP A 322 40.66 -37.81 19.80
C ASP A 322 40.89 -36.30 19.61
N ILE A 323 40.83 -35.52 20.72
CA ILE A 323 40.85 -34.04 20.73
C ILE A 323 42.22 -33.59 21.16
N LYS A 324 42.85 -32.78 20.31
CA LYS A 324 44.13 -32.11 20.59
C LYS A 324 43.98 -30.78 21.29
N GLU A 325 42.97 -30.04 20.86
CA GLU A 325 42.63 -28.68 21.39
C GLU A 325 41.13 -28.52 21.46
N ILE A 326 40.65 -27.84 22.50
CA ILE A 326 39.24 -27.51 22.68
C ILE A 326 39.13 -26.06 23.16
N GLN A 327 38.28 -25.31 22.47
CA GLN A 327 37.93 -23.96 22.82
C GLN A 327 36.41 -23.87 23.01
N THR A 328 35.99 -23.37 24.16
CA THR A 328 34.57 -23.18 24.45
C THR A 328 34.28 -21.68 24.44
N SER A 329 33.30 -21.30 23.66
CA SER A 329 32.63 -20.01 23.82
C SER A 329 31.53 -20.21 24.84
N GLU A 330 31.76 -19.83 26.09
CA GLU A 330 30.66 -19.78 27.07
C GLU A 330 29.78 -18.62 26.68
N ALA A 331 28.57 -18.94 26.31
CA ALA A 331 27.49 -18.03 25.95
C ALA A 331 27.92 -16.80 25.13
N ILE A 332 27.13 -16.43 24.18
CA ILE A 332 27.24 -15.17 23.45
C ILE A 332 27.41 -14.07 24.50
N SER A 333 28.43 -13.20 24.31
CA SER A 333 28.56 -12.02 25.16
C SER A 333 27.19 -11.31 25.21
N GLU A 334 26.81 -10.81 26.38
CA GLU A 334 25.53 -10.08 26.59
C GLU A 334 25.25 -9.02 25.51
N ARG A 335 26.26 -8.68 24.70
CA ARG A 335 26.18 -7.68 23.62
C ARG A 335 25.84 -8.24 22.23
N GLU A 336 25.92 -9.54 22.00
CA GLU A 336 25.75 -10.14 20.68
C GLU A 336 24.48 -11.02 20.55
N GLY A 337 23.84 -11.36 21.66
CA GLY A 337 22.62 -12.15 21.67
C GLY A 337 21.37 -11.31 21.58
N TYR A 338 20.31 -11.90 21.08
CA TYR A 338 18.95 -11.35 21.08
C TYR A 338 18.00 -12.34 21.75
N ASN A 339 16.89 -11.83 22.30
CA ASN A 339 15.88 -12.65 22.98
C ASN A 339 14.47 -12.45 22.41
N VAL A 340 14.31 -11.53 21.46
CA VAL A 340 13.07 -11.33 20.68
C VAL A 340 13.43 -11.35 19.20
N LEU A 341 12.73 -12.17 18.45
CA LEU A 341 12.88 -12.25 17.00
C LEU A 341 11.58 -11.80 16.34
N GLN A 342 11.61 -10.63 15.68
CA GLN A 342 10.51 -10.15 14.85
C GLN A 342 10.52 -10.91 13.54
N VAL A 343 9.40 -11.53 13.19
CA VAL A 343 9.33 -12.45 12.07
C VAL A 343 8.37 -11.92 11.02
N PHE A 344 8.87 -11.87 9.78
CA PHE A 344 8.09 -11.46 8.62
C PHE A 344 7.95 -12.62 7.64
N HIS A 345 6.74 -12.87 7.12
CA HIS A 345 6.49 -13.92 6.14
C HIS A 345 5.56 -13.47 5.01
N LEU A 346 5.57 -14.17 3.89
CA LEU A 346 4.70 -13.95 2.75
C LEU A 346 3.27 -14.39 3.08
N SER A 347 2.29 -13.49 3.03
CA SER A 347 0.89 -13.80 3.32
C SER A 347 0.00 -13.76 2.07
N SER A 348 -0.64 -14.89 1.75
CA SER A 348 -1.60 -14.94 0.65
C SER A 348 -2.91 -14.20 0.95
N THR A 349 -3.26 -14.06 2.24
CA THR A 349 -4.47 -13.33 2.67
C THR A 349 -4.24 -11.82 2.67
N GLN A 350 -2.97 -11.39 2.69
CA GLN A 350 -2.56 -9.98 2.60
C GLN A 350 -1.93 -9.67 1.24
N LYS A 351 -2.63 -10.01 0.16
CA LYS A 351 -2.24 -9.70 -1.24
C LYS A 351 -0.84 -10.19 -1.63
N TYR A 352 -0.34 -11.26 -1.00
CA TYR A 352 1.03 -11.77 -1.18
C TYR A 352 2.12 -10.77 -0.77
N GLU A 353 1.84 -9.98 0.26
CA GLU A 353 2.83 -9.10 0.88
C GLU A 353 3.56 -9.81 2.03
N VAL A 354 4.74 -9.29 2.36
CA VAL A 354 5.53 -9.76 3.49
C VAL A 354 5.09 -9.02 4.74
N ILE A 355 4.37 -9.70 5.61
CA ILE A 355 3.78 -9.15 6.83
C ILE A 355 4.47 -9.66 8.09
N GLU A 356 4.41 -8.89 9.15
CA GLU A 356 4.87 -9.31 10.47
C GLU A 356 3.88 -10.32 11.08
N VAL A 357 4.43 -11.36 11.72
CA VAL A 357 3.69 -12.26 12.60
C VAL A 357 4.12 -12.00 14.04
N GLU A 358 3.38 -12.55 15.00
CA GLU A 358 3.76 -12.48 16.40
C GLU A 358 5.22 -12.89 16.60
N SER A 359 6.02 -12.02 17.22
CA SER A 359 7.45 -12.22 17.46
C SER A 359 7.71 -13.48 18.29
N TRP A 360 8.79 -14.20 18.00
CA TRP A 360 9.23 -15.27 18.88
C TRP A 360 10.04 -14.69 20.03
N ARG A 361 9.72 -15.06 21.28
CA ARG A 361 10.33 -14.53 22.51
C ARG A 361 10.94 -15.64 23.34
N ASP A 362 12.16 -15.41 23.84
CA ASP A 362 12.77 -16.21 24.90
C ASP A 362 12.44 -15.52 26.25
N GLU A 363 11.30 -15.90 26.85
CA GLU A 363 10.79 -15.28 28.07
C GLU A 363 11.76 -15.39 29.25
N ALA A 364 12.54 -16.47 29.30
CA ALA A 364 13.52 -16.68 30.37
C ALA A 364 14.66 -15.64 30.29
N ARG A 365 15.16 -15.37 29.12
CA ARG A 365 16.23 -14.36 28.91
C ARG A 365 15.65 -12.95 28.97
N LEU A 366 14.45 -12.76 28.43
CA LEU A 366 13.76 -11.45 28.45
C LEU A 366 13.60 -10.92 29.90
N ALA A 367 13.25 -11.81 30.85
CA ALA A 367 13.08 -11.45 32.26
C ALA A 367 14.40 -10.98 32.94
N ILE A 368 15.55 -11.39 32.42
CA ILE A 368 16.88 -11.10 33.00
C ILE A 368 17.56 -9.95 32.27
N GLU A 369 17.54 -9.96 30.94
CA GLU A 369 18.37 -9.11 30.09
C GLU A 369 17.60 -7.87 29.54
N GLY A 370 16.27 -7.84 29.69
CA GLY A 370 15.43 -6.90 28.97
C GLY A 370 15.26 -7.29 27.50
N GLU A 371 14.53 -6.48 26.72
CA GLU A 371 14.20 -6.79 25.33
C GLU A 371 15.38 -6.42 24.39
N ILE A 372 15.94 -7.41 23.73
CA ILE A 372 16.95 -7.28 22.67
C ILE A 372 16.36 -7.93 21.42
N THR A 373 15.99 -7.09 20.44
CA THR A 373 15.22 -7.52 19.26
C THR A 373 16.07 -7.60 18.00
N GLN A 374 15.85 -8.64 17.18
CA GLN A 374 16.38 -8.80 15.83
C GLN A 374 15.23 -9.10 14.85
N GLU A 375 15.40 -8.76 13.57
CA GLU A 375 14.46 -9.07 12.50
C GLU A 375 14.85 -10.33 11.75
N MET A 376 13.82 -11.15 11.38
CA MET A 376 13.93 -12.28 10.48
C MET A 376 12.91 -12.16 9.34
N ARG A 377 13.39 -11.90 8.15
CA ARG A 377 12.55 -11.73 6.95
C ARG A 377 12.55 -13.02 6.12
N LEU A 378 11.38 -13.65 6.03
CA LEU A 378 11.14 -14.91 5.32
C LEU A 378 10.31 -14.64 4.07
N GLU A 379 10.90 -13.95 3.10
CA GLU A 379 10.22 -13.39 1.92
C GLU A 379 9.57 -14.46 1.02
N MET A 380 10.02 -15.73 1.13
CA MET A 380 9.49 -16.85 0.35
C MET A 380 8.76 -17.90 1.21
N CYS A 381 8.46 -17.58 2.48
CA CYS A 381 7.74 -18.48 3.39
C CYS A 381 6.24 -18.15 3.38
N PRO A 382 5.35 -19.00 2.80
CA PRO A 382 3.93 -18.67 2.65
C PRO A 382 3.08 -19.01 3.88
N ASN A 383 3.66 -19.62 4.92
CA ASN A 383 2.91 -20.15 6.04
C ASN A 383 3.41 -19.61 7.37
N ARG A 384 2.50 -19.03 8.17
CA ARG A 384 2.79 -18.45 9.49
C ARG A 384 3.36 -19.50 10.45
N SER A 385 2.78 -20.69 10.51
CA SER A 385 3.29 -21.80 11.33
C SER A 385 4.73 -22.15 10.96
N GLN A 386 5.08 -22.19 9.67
CA GLN A 386 6.45 -22.40 9.21
C GLN A 386 7.37 -21.27 9.66
N ALA A 387 6.94 -20.02 9.52
CA ALA A 387 7.73 -18.86 9.91
C ALA A 387 8.05 -18.88 11.42
N ARG A 388 7.05 -19.15 12.26
CA ARG A 388 7.22 -19.25 13.72
C ARG A 388 8.15 -20.41 14.13
N ARG A 389 8.06 -21.58 13.46
CA ARG A 389 8.96 -22.70 13.71
C ARG A 389 10.40 -22.41 13.32
N LEU A 390 10.61 -21.72 12.21
CA LEU A 390 11.94 -21.28 11.79
C LEU A 390 12.50 -20.24 12.78
N ALA A 391 11.68 -19.32 13.26
CA ALA A 391 12.10 -18.36 14.27
C ALA A 391 12.48 -19.01 15.60
N LYS A 392 11.67 -19.97 16.09
CA LYS A 392 11.99 -20.79 17.27
C LYS A 392 13.34 -21.47 17.13
N ARG A 393 13.58 -22.11 15.99
CA ARG A 393 14.86 -22.77 15.70
C ARG A 393 16.01 -21.77 15.67
N GLN A 394 15.84 -20.66 14.97
CA GLN A 394 16.88 -19.64 14.78
C GLN A 394 17.34 -19.06 16.11
N ILE A 395 16.43 -18.64 16.99
CA ILE A 395 16.79 -18.05 18.29
C ILE A 395 17.54 -19.05 19.19
N HIS A 396 17.19 -20.32 19.11
CA HIS A 396 17.93 -21.37 19.83
C HIS A 396 19.30 -21.66 19.22
N ASP A 397 19.39 -21.69 17.89
CA ASP A 397 20.65 -21.98 17.18
C ASP A 397 21.67 -20.85 17.35
N ASP A 398 21.21 -19.61 17.36
CA ASP A 398 22.10 -18.46 17.52
C ASP A 398 22.57 -18.28 18.97
N ASN A 399 21.72 -18.59 19.94
CA ASN A 399 21.98 -18.41 21.36
C ASN A 399 22.58 -19.61 22.07
N ARG A 400 22.87 -20.71 21.36
CA ARG A 400 23.44 -21.92 21.96
C ARG A 400 24.93 -21.83 22.19
N GLN A 401 25.45 -22.64 23.13
CA GLN A 401 26.87 -22.83 23.38
C GLN A 401 27.58 -23.32 22.11
N LYS A 402 28.69 -22.70 21.74
CA LYS A 402 29.55 -23.10 20.62
C LYS A 402 30.88 -23.64 21.17
N VAL A 403 31.40 -24.67 20.52
CA VAL A 403 32.66 -25.33 20.86
C VAL A 403 33.44 -25.53 19.58
N SER A 404 34.68 -25.08 19.54
CA SER A 404 35.65 -25.40 18.46
C SER A 404 36.63 -26.44 18.95
N ILE A 405 36.82 -27.50 18.19
CA ILE A 405 37.77 -28.57 18.52
C ILE A 405 38.77 -28.79 17.39
N ILE A 406 40.01 -29.10 17.74
CA ILE A 406 41.00 -29.66 16.83
C ILE A 406 41.19 -31.12 17.21
N THR A 407 40.98 -32.02 16.26
CA THR A 407 41.04 -33.47 16.47
C THR A 407 42.16 -34.08 15.65
N ASN A 408 42.53 -35.33 16.00
CA ASN A 408 43.30 -36.20 15.10
C ASN A 408 42.41 -36.69 13.92
N LEU A 409 42.90 -37.63 13.09
CA LEU A 409 42.21 -38.14 11.93
C LEU A 409 40.84 -38.81 12.25
N VAL A 410 40.56 -39.14 13.50
CA VAL A 410 39.27 -39.68 13.94
C VAL A 410 38.14 -38.65 13.65
N GLY A 411 38.48 -37.35 13.68
CA GLY A 411 37.55 -36.28 13.33
C GLY A 411 36.93 -36.37 11.93
N LEU A 412 37.58 -37.08 11.00
CA LEU A 412 37.00 -37.32 9.68
C LEU A 412 35.65 -38.06 9.73
N LYS A 413 35.38 -38.83 10.81
CA LYS A 413 34.08 -39.47 11.04
C LYS A 413 32.95 -38.49 11.29
N ALA A 414 33.28 -37.27 11.68
CA ALA A 414 32.35 -36.18 11.92
C ALA A 414 32.11 -35.31 10.67
N ARG A 415 32.60 -35.67 9.48
CA ARG A 415 32.53 -34.81 8.30
C ARG A 415 31.16 -34.81 7.64
N TRP A 416 30.46 -35.94 7.66
CA TRP A 416 29.17 -36.08 6.97
C TRP A 416 28.06 -36.57 7.90
N PRO A 417 26.80 -36.15 7.67
CA PRO A 417 25.67 -36.64 8.44
C PRO A 417 25.48 -38.15 8.27
N ARG A 418 24.95 -38.77 9.30
CA ARG A 418 24.65 -40.22 9.30
C ARG A 418 23.49 -40.56 8.36
N PHE A 419 22.51 -39.66 8.25
CA PHE A 419 21.33 -39.86 7.44
C PHE A 419 21.03 -38.61 6.61
N ASP A 420 20.50 -38.83 5.42
CA ASP A 420 20.09 -37.76 4.53
C ASP A 420 18.96 -36.90 5.12
N ALA A 421 18.90 -35.66 4.73
CA ALA A 421 17.91 -34.66 5.12
C ALA A 421 17.91 -34.22 6.60
N GLN A 422 18.67 -34.91 7.47
CA GLN A 422 18.76 -34.56 8.89
C GLN A 422 19.93 -33.62 9.17
N ARG A 423 19.81 -32.80 10.21
CA ARG A 423 20.91 -31.95 10.70
C ARG A 423 22.02 -32.85 11.26
N HIS A 424 23.25 -32.54 10.92
CA HIS A 424 24.41 -33.36 11.22
C HIS A 424 24.84 -33.21 12.68
N THR A 425 24.82 -34.28 13.46
CA THR A 425 25.20 -34.27 14.88
C THR A 425 26.29 -35.27 15.20
N ILE A 426 27.04 -35.00 16.25
CA ILE A 426 28.00 -35.89 16.90
C ILE A 426 27.79 -35.90 18.41
N MET A 427 28.29 -36.94 19.09
CA MET A 427 28.40 -36.95 20.53
C MET A 427 29.81 -36.51 20.94
N LEU A 428 29.92 -35.52 21.82
CA LEU A 428 31.17 -35.10 22.45
C LEU A 428 31.19 -35.64 23.88
N ASP A 429 32.20 -36.44 24.22
CA ASP A 429 32.48 -36.93 25.57
C ASP A 429 33.93 -36.55 25.95
N TYR A 430 34.11 -35.23 26.19
CA TYR A 430 35.43 -34.69 26.58
C TYR A 430 35.53 -34.62 28.07
N ARG A 431 36.44 -35.49 28.62
CA ARG A 431 36.84 -35.51 30.03
C ARG A 431 38.34 -35.39 30.08
N PRO A 432 38.92 -34.29 30.59
CA PRO A 432 40.36 -34.15 30.72
C PRO A 432 40.96 -35.27 31.58
N GLU A 433 42.02 -35.97 31.07
CA GLU A 433 42.60 -37.14 31.73
C GLU A 433 43.29 -36.80 33.05
N ASP A 434 43.76 -35.55 33.20
CA ASP A 434 44.41 -35.01 34.38
C ASP A 434 43.43 -34.47 35.44
N GLY A 435 42.13 -34.53 35.18
CA GLY A 435 41.09 -33.96 36.04
C GLY A 435 41.13 -32.44 36.14
N SER A 436 41.97 -31.78 35.34
CA SER A 436 42.01 -30.34 35.24
C SER A 436 41.03 -29.88 34.15
N GLY A 437 40.20 -28.90 34.47
CA GLY A 437 39.30 -28.34 33.51
C GLY A 437 37.87 -28.83 33.56
N ARG A 438 37.03 -28.30 32.66
CA ARG A 438 35.60 -28.56 32.60
C ARG A 438 35.31 -29.77 31.70
N GLU A 439 34.52 -30.70 32.19
CA GLU A 439 33.95 -31.75 31.34
C GLU A 439 32.93 -31.14 30.35
N ILE A 440 33.01 -31.56 29.06
CA ILE A 440 32.11 -31.16 28.03
C ILE A 440 31.47 -32.40 27.41
N ILE A 441 30.26 -32.69 27.86
CA ILE A 441 29.53 -33.91 27.49
C ILE A 441 28.17 -33.48 26.89
N GLY A 442 27.85 -34.05 25.72
CA GLY A 442 26.56 -33.82 25.11
C GLY A 442 26.54 -34.04 23.60
N GLU A 443 25.39 -33.80 23.04
CA GLU A 443 25.17 -33.86 21.61
C GLU A 443 25.39 -32.49 20.99
N TYR A 444 26.13 -32.45 19.90
CA TYR A 444 26.47 -31.22 19.18
C TYR A 444 26.21 -31.37 17.70
N GLU A 445 25.67 -30.32 17.08
CA GLU A 445 25.59 -30.18 15.63
C GLU A 445 26.91 -29.72 15.07
N VAL A 446 27.34 -30.31 13.97
CA VAL A 446 28.52 -29.91 13.22
C VAL A 446 28.13 -28.69 12.37
N LEU A 447 28.73 -27.54 12.70
CA LEU A 447 28.49 -26.26 12.00
C LEU A 447 29.44 -26.11 10.83
N ASP A 448 30.71 -26.43 11.06
CA ASP A 448 31.76 -26.42 10.05
C ASP A 448 32.77 -27.56 10.31
N HIS A 449 33.39 -28.06 9.25
CA HIS A 449 34.38 -29.13 9.31
C HIS A 449 35.46 -28.88 8.25
N GLU A 450 36.66 -28.58 8.71
CA GLU A 450 37.84 -28.38 7.89
C GLU A 450 38.85 -29.50 8.14
N PHE A 451 39.39 -30.09 7.08
CA PHE A 451 40.47 -31.07 7.17
C PHE A 451 41.77 -30.47 6.69
N ASP A 452 42.81 -30.47 7.56
CA ASP A 452 44.18 -30.12 7.20
C ASP A 452 44.98 -31.39 6.84
N PRO A 453 45.27 -31.59 5.54
CA PRO A 453 46.03 -32.75 5.12
C PRO A 453 47.50 -32.71 5.48
N VAL A 454 48.04 -31.51 5.81
CA VAL A 454 49.45 -31.34 6.21
C VAL A 454 49.63 -31.64 7.69
N GLY A 455 48.77 -31.06 8.53
CA GLY A 455 48.77 -31.29 9.97
C GLY A 455 48.16 -32.64 10.36
N LEU A 456 47.46 -33.31 9.45
CA LEU A 456 46.67 -34.52 9.72
C LEU A 456 45.67 -34.30 10.85
N GLU A 457 44.96 -33.16 10.78
CA GLU A 457 44.06 -32.68 11.80
C GLU A 457 42.71 -32.30 11.18
N CYS A 458 41.64 -32.37 12.01
CA CYS A 458 40.35 -31.81 11.65
C CYS A 458 40.00 -30.73 12.63
N ARG A 459 39.67 -29.55 12.11
CA ARG A 459 39.03 -28.48 12.86
C ARG A 459 37.51 -28.61 12.70
N ILE A 460 36.80 -28.61 13.81
CA ILE A 460 35.35 -28.83 13.81
C ILE A 460 34.70 -27.77 14.72
N ASP A 461 33.79 -26.98 14.15
CA ASP A 461 32.96 -26.05 14.89
C ASP A 461 31.63 -26.69 15.20
N LEU A 462 31.25 -26.64 16.47
CA LEU A 462 30.14 -27.38 17.04
C LEU A 462 29.16 -26.40 17.73
N GLY A 463 27.87 -26.66 17.59
CA GLY A 463 26.81 -25.99 18.35
C GLY A 463 26.04 -26.99 19.20
N ARG A 464 25.82 -26.71 20.49
CA ARG A 464 25.09 -27.59 21.39
C ARG A 464 23.67 -27.87 20.87
N VAL A 465 23.28 -29.13 20.82
CA VAL A 465 21.94 -29.55 20.37
C VAL A 465 20.90 -29.24 21.46
N ASN A 466 19.80 -28.61 21.07
CA ASN A 466 18.61 -28.49 21.88
C ASN A 466 17.43 -29.07 21.12
N ARG A 467 17.11 -30.33 21.34
CA ARG A 467 16.00 -31.05 20.67
C ARG A 467 14.62 -30.45 21.01
N ALA A 468 14.50 -29.71 22.12
CA ALA A 468 13.25 -29.01 22.46
C ALA A 468 12.92 -27.87 21.48
N SER A 469 13.91 -27.30 20.78
CA SER A 469 13.69 -26.29 19.74
C SER A 469 12.91 -26.83 18.52
N GLU A 470 12.87 -28.14 18.33
CA GLU A 470 12.16 -28.80 17.23
C GLU A 470 10.75 -29.25 17.61
N ALA A 471 10.43 -29.30 18.92
CA ALA A 471 9.08 -29.60 19.37
C ALA A 471 8.14 -28.47 18.95
N TRP A 472 6.97 -28.85 18.48
CA TRP A 472 5.95 -27.89 18.00
C TRP A 472 4.57 -28.28 18.47
N SER A 473 3.83 -27.30 18.95
CA SER A 473 2.40 -27.40 19.20
C SER A 473 1.64 -26.36 18.37
N ALA A 474 0.41 -26.64 18.00
CA ALA A 474 -0.41 -25.71 17.24
C ALA A 474 -0.62 -24.35 17.96
N ALA A 475 -0.58 -24.34 19.31
CA ALA A 475 -0.70 -23.12 20.10
C ALA A 475 0.49 -22.14 19.91
N GLU A 476 1.67 -22.66 19.52
CA GLU A 476 2.86 -21.82 19.26
C GLU A 476 2.78 -21.05 17.92
N GLU A 477 1.74 -21.29 17.12
CA GLU A 477 1.52 -20.56 15.87
C GLU A 477 1.24 -19.07 16.11
N GLY A 478 0.78 -18.71 17.32
CA GLY A 478 0.45 -17.35 17.71
C GLY A 478 -0.90 -16.88 17.15
N GLU A 479 -1.33 -15.72 17.59
CA GLU A 479 -2.57 -15.14 17.11
C GLU A 479 -2.53 -14.86 15.61
N THR A 480 -3.67 -15.05 14.94
CA THR A 480 -3.85 -14.53 13.59
C THR A 480 -3.77 -13.02 13.71
N THR A 481 -2.83 -12.39 13.02
CA THR A 481 -3.00 -10.99 12.65
C THR A 481 -4.38 -10.93 12.03
N ALA A 482 -5.31 -10.20 12.67
CA ALA A 482 -6.64 -10.00 12.10
C ALA A 482 -6.40 -9.68 10.62
N ASP A 483 -7.10 -10.36 9.72
CA ASP A 483 -7.14 -9.91 8.33
C ASP A 483 -7.39 -8.42 8.44
N LEU A 484 -6.35 -7.61 8.17
CA LEU A 484 -6.57 -6.18 8.05
C LEU A 484 -7.70 -6.12 7.03
N PRO A 485 -8.86 -5.55 7.38
CA PRO A 485 -9.89 -5.36 6.38
C PRO A 485 -9.11 -4.77 5.23
N LEU A 486 -9.18 -5.43 4.06
CA LEU A 486 -8.65 -4.85 2.84
C LEU A 486 -9.14 -3.43 2.88
N GLU A 487 -8.28 -2.47 3.24
CA GLU A 487 -8.69 -1.09 3.27
C GLU A 487 -9.12 -0.84 1.84
N ASP A 488 -10.42 -0.83 1.62
CA ASP A 488 -11.01 -0.08 0.52
C ASP A 488 -10.39 1.29 0.67
N GLY A 489 -9.36 1.56 -0.14
CA GLY A 489 -8.37 2.60 0.04
C GLY A 489 -9.02 3.78 0.72
N ASN A 490 -8.61 4.13 1.91
CA ASN A 490 -9.15 5.09 2.89
C ASN A 490 -10.07 6.12 2.21
N PRO A 491 -11.37 5.86 2.05
CA PRO A 491 -12.24 6.67 1.19
C PRO A 491 -12.20 8.12 1.68
N PRO A 492 -12.22 9.10 0.79
CA PRO A 492 -12.23 10.50 1.21
C PRO A 492 -13.37 10.73 2.20
N PRO A 493 -13.12 11.40 3.33
CA PRO A 493 -14.15 11.67 4.33
C PRO A 493 -15.24 12.59 3.77
N ALA A 494 -16.33 12.75 4.51
CA ALA A 494 -17.38 13.69 4.15
C ALA A 494 -16.77 15.10 3.96
N MET A 495 -17.11 15.77 2.86
CA MET A 495 -16.63 17.11 2.56
C MET A 495 -17.24 18.11 3.52
N SER A 496 -16.42 18.99 4.08
CA SER A 496 -16.85 20.20 4.80
C SER A 496 -16.22 21.41 4.13
N ALA A 497 -17.06 22.29 3.58
CA ALA A 497 -16.60 23.47 2.85
C ALA A 497 -17.59 24.63 2.98
N VAL A 498 -17.09 25.85 2.80
CA VAL A 498 -17.86 27.08 2.84
C VAL A 498 -17.79 27.79 1.49
N LEU A 499 -18.96 28.24 1.00
CA LEU A 499 -19.06 29.09 -0.16
C LEU A 499 -19.18 30.55 0.30
N SER A 500 -18.35 31.42 -0.23
CA SER A 500 -18.31 32.84 0.10
C SER A 500 -18.03 33.65 -1.14
N GLN A 501 -18.26 34.95 -1.04
CA GLN A 501 -17.77 35.92 -2.02
C GLN A 501 -16.59 36.70 -1.45
N ARG A 502 -15.69 37.11 -2.32
CA ARG A 502 -14.61 38.06 -2.01
C ARG A 502 -14.57 39.13 -3.09
N ILE A 503 -14.39 40.38 -2.66
CA ILE A 503 -14.25 41.52 -3.59
C ILE A 503 -12.77 41.80 -3.75
N ILE A 504 -12.30 41.81 -5.00
CA ILE A 504 -10.92 42.13 -5.36
C ILE A 504 -10.90 43.52 -6.00
N GLN A 505 -10.03 44.40 -5.52
CA GLN A 505 -9.77 45.69 -6.14
C GLN A 505 -8.82 45.48 -7.32
N VAL A 506 -9.33 45.56 -8.54
CA VAL A 506 -8.52 45.38 -9.77
C VAL A 506 -7.82 46.72 -10.16
N SER A 507 -8.46 47.86 -9.89
CA SER A 507 -7.88 49.19 -10.06
C SER A 507 -8.50 50.15 -9.06
N ALA A 508 -8.05 51.42 -9.03
CA ALA A 508 -8.55 52.42 -8.09
C ALA A 508 -10.09 52.60 -8.16
N SER A 509 -10.71 52.27 -9.30
CA SER A 509 -12.15 52.45 -9.52
C SER A 509 -12.89 51.18 -9.92
N VAL A 510 -12.20 50.01 -10.02
CA VAL A 510 -12.81 48.74 -10.48
C VAL A 510 -12.69 47.68 -9.41
N GLN A 511 -13.83 47.25 -8.92
CA GLN A 511 -14.00 46.13 -8.02
C GLN A 511 -14.56 44.93 -8.79
N GLN A 512 -14.02 43.76 -8.56
CA GLN A 512 -14.48 42.52 -9.16
C GLN A 512 -14.87 41.52 -8.07
N PRO A 513 -16.07 40.97 -8.10
CA PRO A 513 -16.44 39.89 -7.20
C PRO A 513 -15.81 38.59 -7.65
N VAL A 514 -15.38 37.80 -6.69
CA VAL A 514 -14.86 36.44 -6.87
C VAL A 514 -15.66 35.51 -5.99
N LEU A 515 -16.15 34.44 -6.56
CA LEU A 515 -16.76 33.34 -5.83
C LEU A 515 -15.66 32.47 -5.27
N GLU A 516 -15.66 32.19 -3.98
CA GLU A 516 -14.65 31.38 -3.33
C GLU A 516 -15.28 30.21 -2.57
N VAL A 517 -14.75 29.01 -2.80
CA VAL A 517 -15.02 27.83 -2.00
C VAL A 517 -13.79 27.54 -1.17
N THR A 518 -13.94 27.43 0.14
CA THR A 518 -12.87 27.05 1.06
C THR A 518 -13.24 25.74 1.74
N ALA A 519 -12.44 24.68 1.50
CA ALA A 519 -12.59 23.40 2.17
C ALA A 519 -11.88 23.43 3.52
N LEU A 520 -12.45 22.75 4.51
CA LEU A 520 -11.80 22.55 5.80
C LEU A 520 -10.76 21.43 5.67
N PRO A 521 -9.55 21.61 6.24
CA PRO A 521 -8.52 20.60 6.19
C PRO A 521 -8.97 19.34 6.95
N VAL A 522 -8.58 18.17 6.45
CA VAL A 522 -8.74 16.88 7.12
C VAL A 522 -7.41 16.50 7.74
N SER A 523 -7.40 16.16 9.03
CA SER A 523 -6.19 15.76 9.73
C SER A 523 -5.60 14.51 9.11
N ASP A 524 -4.27 14.48 8.94
CA ASP A 524 -3.48 13.34 8.46
C ASP A 524 -3.82 12.85 7.04
N ARG A 525 -4.38 13.74 6.19
CA ARG A 525 -4.77 13.42 4.80
C ARG A 525 -4.21 14.44 3.81
N GLU A 526 -2.89 14.48 3.64
CA GLU A 526 -2.20 15.34 2.67
C GLU A 526 -2.38 14.89 1.21
N ASP A 527 -2.89 13.66 1.01
CA ASP A 527 -3.21 13.07 -0.29
C ASP A 527 -4.49 13.63 -0.92
N LEU A 528 -5.30 14.39 -0.16
CA LEU A 528 -6.57 14.91 -0.63
C LEU A 528 -6.41 16.28 -1.33
N THR A 529 -6.98 16.37 -2.52
CA THR A 529 -7.16 17.61 -3.28
C THR A 529 -8.64 17.90 -3.44
N ILE A 530 -9.00 19.14 -3.78
CA ILE A 530 -10.39 19.49 -4.04
C ILE A 530 -10.65 19.62 -5.54
N GLU A 531 -11.85 19.23 -5.96
CA GLU A 531 -12.46 19.64 -7.22
C GLU A 531 -13.67 20.49 -6.90
N ALA A 532 -13.80 21.64 -7.53
CA ALA A 532 -14.91 22.56 -7.31
C ALA A 532 -15.48 23.08 -8.63
N GLN A 533 -16.79 23.20 -8.67
CA GLN A 533 -17.52 23.73 -9.82
C GLN A 533 -18.57 24.73 -9.33
N TYR A 534 -18.91 25.69 -10.17
CA TYR A 534 -19.94 26.64 -9.90
C TYR A 534 -20.88 26.82 -11.08
N ARG A 535 -22.05 27.36 -10.83
CA ARG A 535 -22.98 27.82 -11.86
C ARG A 535 -23.88 28.93 -11.31
N ARG A 536 -24.42 29.77 -12.20
CA ARG A 536 -25.50 30.67 -11.87
C ARG A 536 -26.77 29.85 -11.61
N VAL A 537 -27.59 30.29 -10.66
CA VAL A 537 -28.87 29.63 -10.37
C VAL A 537 -29.78 29.74 -11.60
N GLY A 538 -30.29 28.59 -12.08
CA GLY A 538 -31.05 28.48 -13.32
C GLY A 538 -30.28 27.93 -14.52
N ASP A 539 -28.94 27.99 -14.49
CA ASP A 539 -28.14 27.40 -15.56
C ASP A 539 -28.02 25.89 -15.42
N ALA A 540 -27.99 25.18 -16.55
CA ALA A 540 -27.86 23.72 -16.57
C ALA A 540 -26.39 23.28 -16.42
N ALA A 541 -25.44 24.02 -16.97
CA ALA A 541 -24.04 23.66 -17.03
C ALA A 541 -23.26 24.04 -15.78
N TRP A 542 -22.35 23.16 -15.31
CA TRP A 542 -21.38 23.45 -14.28
C TRP A 542 -20.06 23.88 -14.92
N ILE A 543 -19.40 24.86 -14.34
CA ILE A 543 -18.13 25.43 -14.78
C ILE A 543 -17.09 25.15 -13.72
N ASP A 544 -15.90 24.68 -14.13
CA ASP A 544 -14.80 24.40 -13.20
C ASP A 544 -14.24 25.68 -12.57
N MET A 545 -13.90 25.62 -11.30
CA MET A 545 -13.23 26.68 -10.56
C MET A 545 -11.71 26.46 -10.58
N GLY A 546 -10.94 27.54 -10.56
CA GLY A 546 -9.49 27.46 -10.39
C GLY A 546 -9.13 27.06 -8.96
N VAL A 547 -8.44 25.93 -8.79
CA VAL A 547 -8.09 25.36 -7.47
C VAL A 547 -6.66 25.71 -7.08
N SER A 548 -6.46 26.12 -5.81
CA SER A 548 -5.16 26.33 -5.20
C SER A 548 -5.19 25.84 -3.74
N GLY A 549 -4.58 24.70 -3.48
CA GLY A 549 -4.65 24.01 -2.17
C GLY A 549 -6.10 23.66 -1.81
N LEU A 550 -6.58 24.12 -0.65
CA LEU A 550 -7.94 23.90 -0.16
C LEU A 550 -8.94 25.00 -0.57
N ARG A 551 -8.57 25.87 -1.51
CA ARG A 551 -9.42 26.94 -2.01
C ARG A 551 -9.66 26.80 -3.50
N ALA A 552 -10.90 27.11 -3.92
CA ALA A 552 -11.26 27.22 -5.32
C ALA A 552 -11.90 28.56 -5.58
N GLN A 553 -11.59 29.18 -6.72
CA GLN A 553 -12.04 30.54 -7.06
C GLN A 553 -12.58 30.62 -8.49
N ALA A 554 -13.60 31.44 -8.68
CA ALA A 554 -14.16 31.79 -9.98
C ALA A 554 -14.30 33.30 -10.10
N GLY A 555 -13.75 33.88 -11.18
CA GLY A 555 -13.68 35.31 -11.36
C GLY A 555 -14.69 35.92 -12.34
N ALA A 556 -15.40 35.13 -13.12
CA ALA A 556 -16.41 35.64 -14.07
C ALA A 556 -17.81 35.65 -13.43
N ILE A 557 -17.97 36.48 -12.39
CA ILE A 557 -19.16 36.54 -11.55
C ILE A 557 -19.84 37.90 -11.71
N GLU A 558 -21.15 37.92 -11.90
CA GLU A 558 -21.95 39.12 -12.07
C GLU A 558 -22.57 39.60 -10.75
N ASP A 559 -22.53 40.89 -10.49
CA ASP A 559 -23.16 41.50 -9.33
C ASP A 559 -24.68 41.35 -9.37
N GLY A 560 -25.31 41.18 -8.21
CA GLY A 560 -26.74 40.99 -8.06
C GLY A 560 -27.28 39.62 -8.46
N GLN A 561 -26.43 38.69 -8.98
CA GLN A 561 -26.84 37.38 -9.41
C GLN A 561 -26.61 36.32 -8.32
N GLN A 562 -27.38 35.23 -8.41
CA GLN A 562 -27.26 34.11 -7.48
C GLN A 562 -26.40 32.98 -8.09
N TYR A 563 -25.46 32.50 -7.31
CA TYR A 563 -24.57 31.41 -7.68
C TYR A 563 -24.63 30.26 -6.65
N GLN A 564 -24.46 29.10 -7.14
CA GLN A 564 -24.27 27.85 -6.32
C GLN A 564 -22.99 27.16 -6.76
N ALA A 565 -22.37 26.48 -5.83
CA ALA A 565 -21.17 25.69 -6.09
C ALA A 565 -21.38 24.24 -5.67
N ARG A 566 -20.51 23.38 -6.14
CA ARG A 566 -20.34 22.03 -5.63
C ARG A 566 -18.87 21.72 -5.51
N VAL A 567 -18.50 20.96 -4.50
CA VAL A 567 -17.12 20.62 -4.20
C VAL A 567 -17.03 19.17 -3.75
N ARG A 568 -15.90 18.54 -4.01
CA ARG A 568 -15.63 17.18 -3.57
C ARG A 568 -14.15 16.97 -3.30
N TRP A 569 -13.84 15.97 -2.48
CA TRP A 569 -12.49 15.46 -2.34
C TRP A 569 -12.12 14.59 -3.51
N ARG A 570 -10.86 14.69 -3.91
CA ARG A 570 -10.19 13.78 -4.82
C ARG A 570 -8.92 13.29 -4.13
N GLY A 571 -8.85 11.99 -3.82
CA GLY A 571 -7.65 11.32 -3.35
C GLY A 571 -6.68 11.07 -4.49
N VAL A 572 -5.40 11.16 -4.25
CA VAL A 572 -4.35 10.85 -5.24
C VAL A 572 -4.42 9.36 -5.61
N PHE A 573 -4.75 8.50 -4.64
CA PHE A 573 -4.77 7.04 -4.79
C PHE A 573 -6.16 6.42 -4.62
N ASP A 574 -7.10 7.05 -3.90
CA ASP A 574 -8.24 6.40 -3.27
C ASP A 574 -9.63 6.89 -3.73
N GLY A 575 -9.73 7.29 -4.97
CA GLY A 575 -11.05 7.56 -5.55
C GLY A 575 -11.54 8.99 -5.37
N ILE A 576 -12.79 9.21 -5.76
CA ILE A 576 -13.44 10.52 -5.85
C ILE A 576 -14.67 10.49 -4.95
N ALA A 577 -14.74 11.43 -3.99
CA ALA A 577 -15.92 11.60 -3.14
C ALA A 577 -17.15 12.09 -3.93
N PRO A 578 -18.35 11.85 -3.43
CA PRO A 578 -19.57 12.46 -4.00
C PRO A 578 -19.52 13.99 -3.90
N TRP A 579 -20.19 14.66 -4.83
CA TRP A 579 -20.30 16.11 -4.82
C TRP A 579 -21.13 16.61 -3.63
N GLN A 580 -20.59 17.56 -2.88
CA GLN A 580 -21.32 18.34 -1.90
C GLN A 580 -21.79 19.64 -2.55
N ALA A 581 -23.09 19.91 -2.49
CA ALA A 581 -23.67 21.17 -2.95
C ALA A 581 -23.49 22.27 -1.89
N LEU A 582 -23.19 23.50 -2.34
CA LEU A 582 -23.01 24.68 -1.51
C LEU A 582 -23.84 25.86 -2.07
N GLY A 583 -24.38 26.68 -1.18
CA GLY A 583 -25.18 27.86 -1.54
C GLY A 583 -26.66 27.53 -1.75
N PRO A 584 -27.42 28.42 -2.44
CA PRO A 584 -26.96 29.57 -3.23
C PRO A 584 -26.54 30.78 -2.39
N ILE A 585 -25.67 31.65 -2.95
CA ILE A 585 -25.37 32.97 -2.42
C ILE A 585 -25.66 34.02 -3.47
N THR A 586 -26.11 35.20 -3.04
CA THR A 586 -26.27 36.38 -3.90
C THR A 586 -25.01 37.21 -3.86
N ILE A 587 -24.46 37.52 -5.02
CA ILE A 587 -23.25 38.34 -5.13
C ILE A 587 -23.63 39.81 -4.90
N GLN A 588 -22.90 40.48 -4.03
CA GLN A 588 -23.14 41.90 -3.69
C GLN A 588 -21.80 42.63 -3.58
N ILE A 589 -21.47 43.42 -4.58
CA ILE A 589 -20.27 44.27 -4.54
C ILE A 589 -20.47 45.40 -3.52
N ASN A 590 -21.68 45.97 -3.47
CA ASN A 590 -22.03 46.96 -2.48
C ASN A 590 -23.16 46.43 -1.57
N ALA A 591 -22.80 46.04 -0.37
CA ALA A 591 -23.74 45.57 0.64
C ALA A 591 -24.44 46.71 1.43
N THR A 592 -24.07 47.97 1.18
CA THR A 592 -24.66 49.09 1.89
C THR A 592 -25.99 49.47 1.26
N PRO A 593 -27.12 49.47 2.00
CA PRO A 593 -28.40 49.90 1.48
C PRO A 593 -28.36 51.40 1.12
N PRO A 594 -29.02 51.82 0.04
CA PRO A 594 -29.22 53.23 -0.23
C PRO A 594 -30.11 53.89 0.83
N GLY A 595 -30.16 55.18 0.83
CA GLY A 595 -31.16 55.91 1.63
C GLY A 595 -32.60 55.57 1.18
N PRO A 596 -33.60 55.55 2.08
CA PRO A 596 -34.96 55.27 1.68
C PRO A 596 -35.54 56.43 0.85
N PRO A 597 -36.45 56.19 -0.11
CA PRO A 597 -37.23 57.20 -0.76
C PRO A 597 -38.04 58.04 0.26
N THR A 598 -38.24 59.32 -0.01
CA THR A 598 -38.97 60.23 0.89
C THR A 598 -40.16 60.85 0.16
N GLU A 599 -41.00 61.58 0.86
CA GLU A 599 -42.19 62.30 0.30
C GLU A 599 -43.08 61.30 -0.51
N PHE A 600 -43.29 60.08 0.01
CA PHE A 600 -44.11 59.11 -0.66
C PHE A 600 -45.61 59.33 -0.41
N PHE A 601 -46.35 59.44 -1.48
CA PHE A 601 -47.81 59.58 -1.44
C PHE A 601 -48.47 58.97 -2.68
N GLY A 602 -49.73 58.60 -2.56
CA GLY A 602 -50.51 58.04 -3.65
C GLY A 602 -51.85 58.71 -3.76
N SER A 603 -52.38 58.74 -4.95
CA SER A 603 -53.70 59.39 -5.27
C SER A 603 -54.47 58.53 -6.25
N ASP A 604 -55.83 58.51 -6.14
CA ASP A 604 -56.69 57.88 -7.12
C ASP A 604 -56.75 58.80 -8.38
N GLY A 605 -56.48 58.18 -9.54
CA GLY A 605 -56.56 58.83 -10.85
C GLY A 605 -57.70 58.21 -11.67
N ILE A 606 -57.97 58.77 -12.86
CA ILE A 606 -59.16 58.40 -13.68
C ILE A 606 -59.22 56.90 -14.01
N SER A 607 -58.08 56.25 -14.30
CA SER A 607 -58.03 54.85 -14.67
C SER A 607 -56.94 54.06 -13.93
N GLN A 608 -56.23 54.70 -12.99
CA GLN A 608 -55.06 54.19 -12.33
C GLN A 608 -54.85 54.83 -10.97
N ILE A 609 -54.05 54.18 -10.11
CA ILE A 609 -53.50 54.82 -8.91
C ILE A 609 -52.15 55.45 -9.28
N ASN A 610 -51.97 56.73 -8.92
CA ASN A 610 -50.72 57.42 -9.16
C ASN A 610 -49.91 57.42 -7.85
N LEU A 611 -48.67 56.95 -7.90
CA LEU A 611 -47.73 56.97 -6.79
C LEU A 611 -46.64 58.00 -7.11
N ASN A 612 -46.21 58.77 -6.10
CA ASN A 612 -45.15 59.76 -6.22
C ASN A 612 -44.24 59.71 -5.03
N TRP A 613 -42.96 59.82 -5.24
CA TRP A 613 -41.93 59.85 -4.18
C TRP A 613 -40.72 60.70 -4.62
N ARG A 614 -39.91 61.11 -3.66
CA ARG A 614 -38.60 61.68 -3.91
C ARG A 614 -37.54 60.61 -3.81
N ASN A 615 -36.74 60.47 -4.88
CA ASN A 615 -35.62 59.53 -4.92
C ASN A 615 -34.51 59.89 -3.93
N PRO A 616 -33.74 58.93 -3.39
CA PRO A 616 -32.55 59.23 -2.60
C PRO A 616 -31.57 60.17 -3.33
N ALA A 617 -30.79 60.94 -2.57
CA ALA A 617 -29.83 61.90 -3.14
C ALA A 617 -28.60 61.21 -3.79
N SER A 618 -28.26 59.99 -3.39
CA SER A 618 -27.10 59.24 -3.92
C SER A 618 -27.29 57.76 -3.74
N ASP A 619 -26.44 56.97 -4.40
CA ASP A 619 -26.17 55.54 -4.17
C ASP A 619 -27.33 54.58 -4.46
N PHE A 620 -28.35 54.99 -5.21
CA PHE A 620 -29.37 54.07 -5.67
C PHE A 620 -29.29 53.80 -7.19
N PHE A 621 -29.75 52.61 -7.59
CA PHE A 621 -29.82 52.18 -8.99
C PHE A 621 -31.28 52.08 -9.48
N ALA A 622 -32.18 51.61 -8.62
CA ALA A 622 -33.59 51.41 -8.94
C ALA A 622 -34.49 51.67 -7.73
N ILE A 623 -35.76 51.95 -7.98
CA ILE A 623 -36.82 51.97 -6.98
C ILE A 623 -37.75 50.78 -7.20
N ARG A 624 -37.97 50.02 -6.16
CA ARG A 624 -38.91 48.90 -6.12
C ARG A 624 -40.20 49.29 -5.49
N ILE A 625 -41.30 49.04 -6.17
CA ILE A 625 -42.64 49.39 -5.76
C ILE A 625 -43.35 48.13 -5.32
N TYR A 626 -43.90 48.15 -4.12
CA TYR A 626 -44.59 47.00 -3.54
C TYR A 626 -46.07 47.36 -3.30
N ARG A 627 -46.94 46.39 -3.47
CA ARG A 627 -48.40 46.49 -3.24
C ARG A 627 -48.91 45.32 -2.43
N GLY A 628 -49.80 45.62 -1.48
CA GLY A 628 -50.53 44.61 -0.70
C GLY A 628 -51.96 45.05 -0.47
N THR A 629 -52.78 44.12 0.04
CA THR A 629 -54.18 44.41 0.48
C THR A 629 -54.28 44.55 2.00
N THR A 630 -53.17 44.55 2.68
CA THR A 630 -53.04 44.79 4.14
C THR A 630 -51.94 45.80 4.40
N SER A 631 -51.96 46.47 5.54
CA SER A 631 -50.96 47.48 5.93
C SER A 631 -49.62 46.86 6.39
N THR A 632 -49.39 45.55 6.18
CA THR A 632 -48.19 44.86 6.63
C THR A 632 -47.25 44.61 5.41
N PHE A 633 -46.04 45.17 5.44
CA PHE A 633 -45.08 45.03 4.33
C PHE A 633 -44.73 43.61 3.99
N SER A 634 -44.60 42.70 4.96
CA SER A 634 -44.25 41.29 4.72
C SER A 634 -45.32 40.51 3.92
N ALA A 635 -46.54 41.08 3.81
CA ALA A 635 -47.61 40.52 2.98
C ALA A 635 -47.73 41.21 1.60
N ALA A 636 -46.90 42.21 1.34
CA ALA A 636 -46.86 42.88 0.06
C ALA A 636 -46.00 42.12 -0.96
N SER A 637 -46.37 42.21 -2.22
CA SER A 637 -45.59 41.64 -3.33
C SER A 637 -44.99 42.76 -4.18
N LEU A 638 -43.84 42.53 -4.78
CA LEU A 638 -43.22 43.41 -5.72
C LEU A 638 -44.16 43.64 -6.90
N LEU A 639 -44.54 44.89 -7.14
CA LEU A 639 -45.39 45.25 -8.26
C LEU A 639 -44.56 45.60 -9.49
N ASP A 640 -43.53 46.45 -9.30
CA ASP A 640 -42.67 46.85 -10.41
C ASP A 640 -41.33 47.41 -9.87
N THR A 641 -40.37 47.57 -10.80
CA THR A 641 -39.07 48.17 -10.55
C THR A 641 -38.81 49.27 -11.58
N THR A 642 -38.56 50.47 -11.14
CA THR A 642 -38.36 51.65 -12.03
C THR A 642 -37.03 52.34 -11.70
N GLY A 643 -36.47 53.00 -12.70
CA GLY A 643 -35.31 53.92 -12.51
C GLY A 643 -35.75 55.24 -11.99
N GLY A 644 -34.78 56.19 -11.75
CA GLY A 644 -35.05 57.54 -11.36
C GLY A 644 -33.79 58.40 -11.33
N VAL A 645 -33.95 59.68 -11.24
CA VAL A 645 -32.84 60.64 -11.08
C VAL A 645 -32.69 60.95 -9.60
N SER A 646 -31.47 60.96 -9.09
CA SER A 646 -31.16 61.24 -7.69
C SER A 646 -31.73 62.58 -7.21
N GLY A 647 -32.41 62.56 -6.07
CA GLY A 647 -33.03 63.72 -5.44
C GLY A 647 -34.26 64.28 -6.14
N GLN A 648 -34.64 63.76 -7.31
CA GLN A 648 -35.83 64.18 -8.06
C GLN A 648 -37.08 63.39 -7.64
N ILE A 649 -38.25 63.96 -7.93
CA ILE A 649 -39.54 63.32 -7.75
C ILE A 649 -39.77 62.37 -8.93
N SER A 650 -40.13 61.14 -8.64
CA SER A 650 -40.56 60.11 -9.61
C SER A 650 -42.03 59.82 -9.42
N GLU A 651 -42.66 59.42 -10.52
CA GLU A 651 -44.07 58.98 -10.55
C GLU A 651 -44.20 57.56 -11.12
N TYR A 652 -45.19 56.85 -10.58
CA TYR A 652 -45.52 55.53 -11.10
C TYR A 652 -47.04 55.37 -11.15
N PRO A 653 -47.60 55.05 -12.34
CA PRO A 653 -49.03 54.79 -12.50
C PRO A 653 -49.24 53.26 -12.29
N ASP A 654 -50.16 52.87 -11.43
CA ASP A 654 -50.62 51.46 -11.30
C ASP A 654 -52.00 51.33 -11.99
N PRO A 655 -52.03 50.89 -13.26
CA PRO A 655 -53.28 50.64 -14.00
C PRO A 655 -53.93 49.32 -13.62
N THR A 656 -53.27 48.49 -12.82
CA THR A 656 -53.73 47.12 -12.45
C THR A 656 -54.56 47.11 -11.17
N ALA A 657 -54.74 48.27 -10.52
CA ALA A 657 -55.55 48.38 -9.32
C ALA A 657 -57.05 48.23 -9.66
N ALA A 658 -57.76 47.32 -8.98
CA ALA A 658 -59.17 47.08 -9.18
C ALA A 658 -60.02 48.12 -8.49
N SER A 659 -61.10 48.60 -9.19
CA SER A 659 -62.05 49.53 -8.62
C SER A 659 -62.74 49.00 -7.37
N GLY A 660 -62.95 49.86 -6.38
CA GLY A 660 -63.55 49.50 -5.09
C GLY A 660 -62.60 48.77 -4.10
N THR A 661 -61.32 48.64 -4.47
CA THR A 661 -60.33 47.95 -3.60
C THR A 661 -59.36 48.90 -3.02
N GLU A 662 -59.10 48.79 -1.68
CA GLU A 662 -58.06 49.53 -0.99
C GLU A 662 -56.74 48.76 -1.10
N TYR A 663 -55.70 49.46 -1.54
CA TYR A 663 -54.35 48.92 -1.64
C TYR A 663 -53.39 49.72 -0.75
N PHE A 664 -52.39 49.02 -0.24
CA PHE A 664 -51.28 49.58 0.54
C PHE A 664 -50.01 49.47 -0.31
N TYR A 665 -49.30 50.59 -0.46
CA TYR A 665 -48.12 50.68 -1.27
C TYR A 665 -46.88 51.06 -0.45
N TRP A 666 -45.76 50.52 -0.84
CA TRP A 666 -44.45 50.85 -0.30
C TRP A 666 -43.46 51.04 -1.47
N VAL A 667 -42.44 51.87 -1.24
CA VAL A 667 -41.32 52.07 -2.15
C VAL A 667 -40.02 51.90 -1.42
N ALA A 668 -39.06 51.15 -2.00
CA ALA A 668 -37.73 50.96 -1.49
C ALA A 668 -36.72 51.28 -2.58
N ALA A 669 -35.63 51.94 -2.23
CA ALA A 669 -34.53 52.14 -3.14
C ALA A 669 -33.58 50.93 -3.10
N ALA A 670 -33.11 50.50 -4.26
CA ALA A 670 -32.13 49.40 -4.38
C ALA A 670 -30.84 49.95 -5.00
N ASN A 671 -29.68 49.52 -4.48
CA ASN A 671 -28.39 49.80 -5.12
C ASN A 671 -28.16 48.85 -6.31
N ILE A 672 -27.03 48.99 -7.00
CA ILE A 672 -26.67 48.17 -8.17
C ILE A 672 -26.54 46.69 -7.83
N SER A 673 -26.18 46.33 -6.58
CA SER A 673 -26.09 44.96 -6.09
C SER A 673 -27.46 44.40 -5.62
N GLY A 674 -28.54 45.17 -5.80
CA GLY A 674 -29.89 44.73 -5.42
C GLY A 674 -30.22 44.85 -3.93
N VAL A 675 -29.34 45.45 -3.11
CA VAL A 675 -29.58 45.70 -1.68
C VAL A 675 -30.55 46.83 -1.49
N GLU A 676 -31.64 46.58 -0.77
CA GLU A 676 -32.73 47.52 -0.60
C GLU A 676 -32.60 48.38 0.67
N SER A 677 -33.09 49.61 0.58
CA SER A 677 -33.31 50.43 1.75
C SER A 677 -34.48 49.92 2.59
N THR A 678 -34.67 50.45 3.78
CA THR A 678 -35.94 50.32 4.49
C THR A 678 -37.06 50.84 3.62
N PRO A 679 -38.21 50.10 3.47
CA PRO A 679 -39.34 50.56 2.67
C PRO A 679 -40.01 51.78 3.30
N THR A 680 -40.35 52.74 2.45
CA THR A 680 -41.18 53.88 2.85
C THR A 680 -42.64 53.59 2.54
N GLY A 681 -43.51 53.78 3.49
CA GLY A 681 -44.95 53.42 3.46
C GLY A 681 -45.43 52.83 4.77
N PRO A 682 -46.66 52.26 4.89
CA PRO A 682 -47.62 52.15 3.78
C PRO A 682 -48.35 53.47 3.43
N VAL A 683 -48.64 53.60 2.15
CA VAL A 683 -49.62 54.65 1.66
C VAL A 683 -50.85 53.87 1.22
N ALA A 684 -51.99 54.11 1.86
CA ALA A 684 -53.26 53.47 1.52
C ALA A 684 -54.01 54.36 0.46
N VAL A 685 -54.43 53.70 -0.63
CA VAL A 685 -55.20 54.33 -1.70
C VAL A 685 -56.31 53.40 -2.10
N THR A 686 -57.58 53.91 -2.11
CA THR A 686 -58.72 53.20 -2.66
C THR A 686 -58.95 53.59 -4.10
N LYS A 687 -59.00 52.67 -5.02
CA LYS A 687 -59.30 52.92 -6.40
C LYS A 687 -60.83 53.08 -6.55
N THR A 688 -61.24 54.27 -7.02
CA THR A 688 -62.67 54.57 -7.26
C THR A 688 -63.13 54.26 -8.69
#